data_7e1ee2750be9fa2b86f1c5cf2730d64a
#
_entry.id   7e1ee2750be9fa2b86f1c5cf2730d64a
#
_cell.length_a   1.000
_cell.length_b   1.000
_cell.length_c   1.000
_cell.angle_alpha   90.00
_cell.angle_beta   90.00
_cell.angle_gamma   90.00
#
_symmetry.space_group_name_H-M   'P 1'
#
loop_
_entity.id
_entity.type
_entity.pdbx_description
1 polymer ?
#
loop_
_entity_poly.entity_id
_entity_poly.type
_entity_poly.pdbx_seq_one_letter_code
_entity_poly.pdbx_strand_id
1 'polypeptide(L)'
;MRRTYYENMCDTSSYNGSPSAPDWAEGLLHKYWGYDSFRGIQRDIIDSIASGRDTLGLMPTGGGKSIAFQVPAMAMEGTCIVVTPLIALMKDQVAHLRDIGIKATAIYSGMKRENILAAMENCILGDYKFLYLSPERLASELFLTKLRHMTVSFICVDEAHCISQWGYDFRPSYLALAELRKVLPGKPVLALTATATPEVVDDIQEKLAFKRKNVFRMSFARPNLYYGLHHAVNDMIALEEVLATYPGPAIVYAGRRQKVEDVAQELAGNGYPATFYHAGLPNMEKDLRQRDWQQGRIRIMVATNAFGMGVDKPDVRLVVHLDPPESLEQYYQEAGRAGRDGLEAHAILFCRGKETKQLQQRLKHAFPPKEKIQELYDHLCYFLQIAEGEGMGRTREFHVHEFCINFHHSFSEVYPMLSLLEMSGYLHFTDEEDTTSRLLIVATRAQLYSAVHGNTENLFNYLLRRYTGIFQEFVYISEDDISIATGIPVRDVCDKLIALSQAHVIRYIPRKRIPFLTLTRPRMEGKDIVIPKHVYEERLARYQTRINSVIDYINDNTHCRTSLLLAYFGERYPGHCCNCDNCHAVNPPALPKDTYDSICADLRCQLSSGPKFGYEMHLAQYPPDAVEHVIRIMTEDGELLQDGLRLKLKGC
;
A
#
# COMPACT_ATOMS: atom_id res chain seq x y z
N MET A 1 15.80 7.00 36.37
CA MET A 1 15.02 8.21 36.01
C MET A 1 14.13 8.07 34.77
N ARG A 2 14.12 6.93 34.04
CA ARG A 2 13.29 6.70 32.85
C ARG A 2 11.87 6.15 33.10
N ARG A 3 11.50 5.81 34.34
CA ARG A 3 10.15 5.26 34.66
C ARG A 3 9.14 6.33 35.13
N THR A 4 9.58 7.51 35.50
CA THR A 4 8.74 8.55 36.12
C THR A 4 8.10 9.54 35.15
N TYR A 5 8.46 9.53 33.85
CA TYR A 5 7.91 10.49 32.87
C TYR A 5 6.62 9.99 32.15
N TYR A 6 6.33 8.70 32.24
CA TYR A 6 5.15 8.11 31.59
C TYR A 6 3.88 8.05 32.47
N GLU A 7 4.06 8.20 33.79
CA GLU A 7 2.92 8.14 34.72
C GLU A 7 2.14 9.47 34.85
N ASN A 8 2.67 10.58 34.33
CA ASN A 8 2.01 11.89 34.44
C ASN A 8 1.23 12.37 33.21
N MET A 9 1.03 11.55 32.18
CA MET A 9 0.20 11.88 31.01
C MET A 9 -1.13 11.12 30.93
N CYS A 10 -1.44 10.30 31.93
CA CYS A 10 -2.77 9.74 32.11
C CYS A 10 -3.42 10.40 33.33
N ASP A 11 -4.15 11.50 33.12
CA ASP A 11 -5.13 11.96 34.08
C ASP A 11 -6.23 10.89 34.18
N THR A 12 -6.05 9.94 35.08
CA THR A 12 -7.09 9.05 35.55
C THR A 12 -7.98 9.84 36.50
N SER A 13 -9.04 10.47 35.96
CA SER A 13 -10.17 10.84 36.80
C SER A 13 -10.68 9.55 37.44
N SER A 14 -10.50 9.45 38.75
CA SER A 14 -10.95 8.41 39.65
C SER A 14 -12.45 8.12 39.45
N TYR A 15 -12.76 7.01 38.80
CA TYR A 15 -14.08 6.41 38.86
C TYR A 15 -14.10 5.38 40.00
N ASN A 16 -14.60 5.79 41.16
CA ASN A 16 -15.02 4.88 42.23
C ASN A 16 -16.34 4.24 41.83
N GLY A 17 -16.30 3.11 41.12
CA GLY A 17 -17.45 2.25 40.82
C GLY A 17 -17.12 0.82 41.25
N SER A 18 -18.04 0.19 41.98
CA SER A 18 -18.01 -1.24 42.35
C SER A 18 -17.75 -2.13 41.14
N PRO A 19 -17.21 -3.35 41.27
CA PRO A 19 -16.97 -4.25 40.16
C PRO A 19 -18.31 -4.57 39.49
N SER A 20 -18.64 -3.85 38.44
CA SER A 20 -19.75 -4.13 37.55
C SER A 20 -19.45 -5.38 36.75
N ALA A 21 -20.50 -6.12 36.33
CA ALA A 21 -20.41 -7.25 35.41
C ALA A 21 -19.44 -6.96 34.24
N PRO A 22 -18.67 -7.94 33.74
CA PRO A 22 -17.71 -7.70 32.68
C PRO A 22 -18.43 -6.98 31.54
N ASP A 23 -17.88 -5.82 31.17
CA ASP A 23 -18.41 -5.01 30.08
C ASP A 23 -18.52 -5.88 28.83
N TRP A 24 -19.65 -5.80 28.13
CA TRP A 24 -19.95 -6.62 26.95
C TRP A 24 -18.81 -6.60 25.91
N ALA A 25 -18.17 -5.46 25.73
CA ALA A 25 -17.12 -5.27 24.75
C ALA A 25 -15.82 -5.98 25.15
N GLU A 26 -15.42 -5.86 26.42
CA GLU A 26 -14.23 -6.55 26.95
C GLU A 26 -14.46 -8.06 27.01
N GLY A 27 -15.67 -8.50 27.36
CA GLY A 27 -16.03 -9.92 27.31
C GLY A 27 -15.92 -10.53 25.91
N LEU A 28 -16.32 -9.79 24.86
CA LEU A 28 -16.18 -10.22 23.47
C LEU A 28 -14.71 -10.19 23.03
N LEU A 29 -13.97 -9.14 23.40
CA LEU A 29 -12.54 -9.00 23.11
C LEU A 29 -11.74 -10.18 23.66
N HIS A 30 -11.94 -10.52 24.92
CA HIS A 30 -11.28 -11.66 25.56
C HIS A 30 -11.69 -13.00 24.91
N LYS A 31 -13.00 -13.19 24.69
CA LYS A 31 -13.54 -14.45 24.15
C LYS A 31 -12.99 -14.82 22.77
N TYR A 32 -12.89 -13.85 21.86
CA TYR A 32 -12.54 -14.12 20.45
C TYR A 32 -11.09 -13.81 20.12
N TRP A 33 -10.48 -12.80 20.74
CA TRP A 33 -9.12 -12.35 20.41
C TRP A 33 -8.11 -12.59 21.53
N GLY A 34 -8.57 -12.98 22.74
CA GLY A 34 -7.70 -13.28 23.88
C GLY A 34 -7.02 -12.07 24.52
N TYR A 35 -7.52 -10.86 24.24
CA TYR A 35 -6.99 -9.62 24.84
C TYR A 35 -7.83 -9.20 26.05
N ASP A 36 -7.16 -8.75 27.12
CA ASP A 36 -7.84 -8.36 28.36
C ASP A 36 -8.31 -6.90 28.38
N SER A 37 -7.78 -6.05 27.51
CA SER A 37 -8.11 -4.62 27.46
C SER A 37 -7.95 -4.02 26.07
N PHE A 38 -8.69 -2.95 25.80
CA PHE A 38 -8.58 -2.16 24.60
C PHE A 38 -7.36 -1.24 24.63
N ARG A 39 -6.83 -0.89 23.46
CA ARG A 39 -5.70 0.02 23.28
C ARG A 39 -6.17 1.41 22.88
N GLY A 40 -5.64 2.44 23.55
CA GLY A 40 -5.91 3.84 23.19
C GLY A 40 -7.41 4.14 23.02
N ILE A 41 -7.79 4.65 21.88
CA ILE A 41 -9.16 5.09 21.55
C ILE A 41 -10.11 3.98 21.04
N GLN A 42 -9.69 2.71 21.04
CA GLN A 42 -10.52 1.62 20.53
C GLN A 42 -11.87 1.56 21.22
N ARG A 43 -11.90 1.69 22.55
CA ARG A 43 -13.12 1.66 23.34
C ARG A 43 -14.05 2.79 22.98
N ASP A 44 -13.56 4.00 22.85
CA ASP A 44 -14.37 5.18 22.49
C ASP A 44 -15.03 5.01 21.11
N ILE A 45 -14.29 4.46 20.14
CA ILE A 45 -14.79 4.16 18.80
C ILE A 45 -15.89 3.09 18.87
N ILE A 46 -15.67 2.00 19.64
CA ILE A 46 -16.62 0.90 19.82
C ILE A 46 -17.93 1.43 20.41
N ASP A 47 -17.86 2.21 21.48
CA ASP A 47 -19.05 2.78 22.14
C ASP A 47 -19.78 3.78 21.23
N SER A 48 -19.02 4.56 20.45
CA SER A 48 -19.59 5.50 19.50
C SER A 48 -20.39 4.81 18.41
N ILE A 49 -19.81 3.79 17.73
CA ILE A 49 -20.51 3.07 16.65
C ILE A 49 -21.67 2.22 17.18
N ALA A 50 -21.49 1.58 18.33
CA ALA A 50 -22.54 0.81 18.99
C ALA A 50 -23.75 1.67 19.38
N SER A 51 -23.54 2.95 19.70
CA SER A 51 -24.61 3.92 19.95
C SER A 51 -25.28 4.47 18.67
N GLY A 52 -24.92 3.95 17.49
CA GLY A 52 -25.51 4.35 16.20
C GLY A 52 -24.99 5.66 15.62
N ARG A 53 -23.84 6.15 16.07
CA ARG A 53 -23.21 7.39 15.56
C ARG A 53 -22.24 7.09 14.44
N ASP A 54 -22.28 7.92 13.39
CA ASP A 54 -21.19 7.95 12.40
C ASP A 54 -19.89 8.31 13.12
N THR A 55 -18.82 7.60 12.83
CA THR A 55 -17.56 7.69 13.60
C THR A 55 -16.34 7.63 12.67
N LEU A 56 -15.41 8.56 12.82
CA LEU A 56 -14.11 8.53 12.18
C LEU A 56 -13.03 8.25 13.22
N GLY A 57 -12.29 7.16 13.06
CA GLY A 57 -11.15 6.79 13.89
C GLY A 57 -9.82 7.01 13.17
N LEU A 58 -9.00 7.91 13.71
CA LEU A 58 -7.63 8.11 13.28
C LEU A 58 -6.72 7.29 14.18
N MET A 59 -6.18 6.20 13.65
CA MET A 59 -5.38 5.24 14.39
C MET A 59 -4.11 4.90 13.60
N PRO A 60 -2.92 5.02 14.17
CA PRO A 60 -1.67 4.70 13.48
C PRO A 60 -1.65 3.25 13.02
N THR A 61 -0.75 2.93 12.09
CA THR A 61 -0.46 1.54 11.70
C THR A 61 -0.03 0.75 12.94
N GLY A 62 -0.62 -0.43 13.14
CA GLY A 62 -0.41 -1.23 14.36
C GLY A 62 -1.28 -0.81 15.56
N GLY A 63 -2.08 0.25 15.46
CA GLY A 63 -3.01 0.70 16.51
C GLY A 63 -4.23 -0.20 16.73
N GLY A 64 -4.35 -1.33 16.00
CA GLY A 64 -5.45 -2.29 16.18
C GLY A 64 -6.77 -1.84 15.56
N LYS A 65 -6.75 -1.20 14.37
CA LYS A 65 -7.94 -0.76 13.62
C LYS A 65 -8.99 -1.87 13.46
N SER A 66 -8.57 -3.12 13.22
CA SER A 66 -9.49 -4.24 13.01
C SER A 66 -10.37 -4.52 14.22
N ILE A 67 -9.84 -4.48 15.43
CA ILE A 67 -10.60 -4.68 16.68
C ILE A 67 -11.69 -3.63 16.85
N ALA A 68 -11.41 -2.38 16.44
CA ALA A 68 -12.36 -1.26 16.59
C ALA A 68 -13.67 -1.45 15.82
N PHE A 69 -13.69 -2.25 14.72
CA PHE A 69 -14.93 -2.59 14.03
C PHE A 69 -15.38 -4.03 14.25
N GLN A 70 -14.46 -4.96 14.54
CA GLN A 70 -14.82 -6.37 14.71
C GLN A 70 -15.60 -6.60 16.01
N VAL A 71 -15.19 -5.99 17.10
CA VAL A 71 -15.88 -6.15 18.40
C VAL A 71 -17.33 -5.63 18.35
N PRO A 72 -17.64 -4.40 17.93
CA PRO A 72 -19.03 -3.94 17.87
C PRO A 72 -19.87 -4.73 16.86
N ALA A 73 -19.29 -5.22 15.75
CA ALA A 73 -20.01 -6.06 14.81
C ALA A 73 -20.48 -7.38 15.43
N MET A 74 -19.72 -7.96 16.36
CA MET A 74 -20.10 -9.18 17.05
C MET A 74 -21.29 -8.95 18.01
N ALA A 75 -21.41 -7.76 18.60
CA ALA A 75 -22.49 -7.41 19.52
C ALA A 75 -23.77 -6.99 18.79
N MET A 76 -23.65 -6.36 17.63
CA MET A 76 -24.77 -5.82 16.86
C MET A 76 -25.45 -6.90 16.01
N GLU A 77 -26.76 -6.77 15.81
CA GLU A 77 -27.51 -7.64 14.92
C GLU A 77 -27.18 -7.36 13.45
N GLY A 78 -27.04 -8.42 12.65
CA GLY A 78 -26.78 -8.37 11.21
C GLY A 78 -25.30 -8.43 10.85
N THR A 79 -25.03 -8.18 9.57
CA THR A 79 -23.73 -8.27 8.94
C THR A 79 -23.05 -6.89 8.88
N CYS A 80 -21.81 -6.78 9.33
CA CYS A 80 -20.97 -5.62 9.09
C CYS A 80 -20.43 -5.67 7.67
N ILE A 81 -20.67 -4.61 6.89
CA ILE A 81 -20.09 -4.44 5.54
C ILE A 81 -18.76 -3.72 5.69
N VAL A 82 -17.66 -4.39 5.34
CA VAL A 82 -16.31 -3.83 5.41
C VAL A 82 -15.82 -3.52 4.01
N VAL A 83 -15.67 -2.24 3.68
CA VAL A 83 -15.11 -1.80 2.41
C VAL A 83 -13.62 -1.53 2.60
N THR A 84 -12.78 -2.25 1.84
CA THR A 84 -11.32 -2.14 1.90
C THR A 84 -10.71 -2.24 0.50
N PRO A 85 -9.63 -1.50 0.20
CA PRO A 85 -9.11 -1.41 -1.17
C PRO A 85 -8.25 -2.59 -1.59
N LEU A 86 -7.92 -3.51 -0.67
CA LEU A 86 -6.91 -4.54 -0.86
C LEU A 86 -7.47 -5.94 -0.74
N ILE A 87 -7.46 -6.65 -1.86
CA ILE A 87 -7.94 -8.04 -1.94
C ILE A 87 -7.12 -8.98 -1.04
N ALA A 88 -5.80 -8.81 -0.96
CA ALA A 88 -4.93 -9.63 -0.12
C ALA A 88 -5.29 -9.48 1.36
N LEU A 89 -5.37 -8.23 1.86
CA LEU A 89 -5.77 -7.95 3.24
C LEU A 89 -7.16 -8.51 3.56
N MET A 90 -8.10 -8.36 2.62
CA MET A 90 -9.45 -8.89 2.74
C MET A 90 -9.47 -10.41 2.93
N LYS A 91 -8.67 -11.13 2.14
CA LYS A 91 -8.53 -12.60 2.25
C LYS A 91 -7.93 -13.01 3.60
N ASP A 92 -6.88 -12.32 4.03
CA ASP A 92 -6.20 -12.61 5.29
C ASP A 92 -7.13 -12.33 6.49
N GLN A 93 -7.86 -11.22 6.48
CA GLN A 93 -8.84 -10.89 7.52
C GLN A 93 -9.98 -11.92 7.58
N VAL A 94 -10.52 -12.34 6.42
CA VAL A 94 -11.58 -13.36 6.37
C VAL A 94 -11.06 -14.71 6.85
N ALA A 95 -9.84 -15.11 6.48
CA ALA A 95 -9.23 -16.35 6.95
C ALA A 95 -9.07 -16.33 8.48
N HIS A 96 -8.46 -15.26 9.02
CA HIS A 96 -8.29 -15.10 10.46
C HIS A 96 -9.61 -15.14 11.25
N LEU A 97 -10.65 -14.44 10.77
CA LEU A 97 -11.98 -14.49 11.41
C LEU A 97 -12.57 -15.90 11.43
N ARG A 98 -12.40 -16.66 10.34
CA ARG A 98 -12.87 -18.05 10.25
C ARG A 98 -12.09 -18.97 11.19
N ASP A 99 -10.79 -18.78 11.33
CA ASP A 99 -9.92 -19.55 12.22
C ASP A 99 -10.33 -19.42 13.69
N ILE A 100 -10.83 -18.22 14.07
CA ILE A 100 -11.39 -17.99 15.43
C ILE A 100 -12.90 -18.27 15.53
N GLY A 101 -13.48 -18.95 14.52
CA GLY A 101 -14.88 -19.41 14.54
C GLY A 101 -15.93 -18.38 14.15
N ILE A 102 -15.53 -17.23 13.58
CA ILE A 102 -16.46 -16.17 13.15
C ILE A 102 -16.78 -16.33 11.66
N LYS A 103 -18.07 -16.39 11.29
CA LYS A 103 -18.48 -16.47 9.89
C LYS A 103 -18.22 -15.15 9.17
N ALA A 104 -17.32 -15.17 8.22
CA ALA A 104 -16.95 -14.04 7.38
C ALA A 104 -16.81 -14.48 5.91
N THR A 105 -17.10 -13.58 4.98
CA THR A 105 -16.91 -13.79 3.54
C THR A 105 -16.44 -12.52 2.86
N ALA A 106 -15.95 -12.66 1.61
CA ALA A 106 -15.47 -11.54 0.81
C ALA A 106 -16.00 -11.60 -0.62
N ILE A 107 -16.22 -10.41 -1.21
CA ILE A 107 -16.56 -10.24 -2.62
C ILE A 107 -15.61 -9.21 -3.22
N TYR A 108 -14.83 -9.62 -4.23
CA TYR A 108 -13.82 -8.77 -4.86
C TYR A 108 -13.77 -8.96 -6.38
N SER A 109 -13.02 -8.14 -7.08
CA SER A 109 -12.82 -8.24 -8.51
C SER A 109 -12.13 -9.56 -8.89
N GLY A 110 -12.57 -10.19 -10.00
CA GLY A 110 -12.05 -11.49 -10.44
C GLY A 110 -12.78 -12.72 -9.86
N MET A 111 -13.72 -12.56 -8.91
CA MET A 111 -14.54 -13.69 -8.46
C MET A 111 -15.58 -14.10 -9.51
N LYS A 112 -15.81 -15.42 -9.64
CA LYS A 112 -16.88 -15.98 -10.47
C LYS A 112 -18.25 -15.54 -9.95
N ARG A 113 -19.20 -15.25 -10.85
CA ARG A 113 -20.55 -14.78 -10.51
C ARG A 113 -21.28 -15.70 -9.53
N GLU A 114 -21.10 -17.02 -9.69
CA GLU A 114 -21.69 -18.04 -8.80
C GLU A 114 -21.20 -17.87 -7.35
N ASN A 115 -19.89 -17.64 -7.16
CA ASN A 115 -19.30 -17.44 -5.84
C ASN A 115 -19.77 -16.12 -5.21
N ILE A 116 -19.96 -15.07 -6.01
CA ILE A 116 -20.50 -13.80 -5.56
C ILE A 116 -21.94 -13.99 -5.06
N LEU A 117 -22.78 -14.67 -5.85
CA LEU A 117 -24.17 -14.96 -5.48
C LEU A 117 -24.23 -15.80 -4.19
N ALA A 118 -23.44 -16.88 -4.10
CA ALA A 118 -23.37 -17.72 -2.93
C ALA A 118 -22.92 -16.94 -1.68
N ALA A 119 -21.90 -16.06 -1.81
CA ALA A 119 -21.45 -15.21 -0.71
C ALA A 119 -22.56 -14.26 -0.21
N MET A 120 -23.32 -13.66 -1.14
CA MET A 120 -24.43 -12.78 -0.79
C MET A 120 -25.60 -13.53 -0.15
N GLU A 121 -25.96 -14.69 -0.70
CA GLU A 121 -27.02 -15.53 -0.13
C GLU A 121 -26.67 -16.03 1.28
N ASN A 122 -25.42 -16.39 1.49
CA ASN A 122 -24.90 -16.74 2.82
C ASN A 122 -25.04 -15.58 3.82
N CYS A 123 -24.87 -14.34 3.39
CA CYS A 123 -25.07 -13.17 4.25
C CYS A 123 -26.56 -12.83 4.48
N ILE A 124 -27.45 -13.19 3.54
CA ILE A 124 -28.89 -12.95 3.66
C ILE A 124 -29.54 -14.03 4.54
N LEU A 125 -29.19 -15.28 4.32
CA LEU A 125 -29.86 -16.44 4.93
C LEU A 125 -29.09 -17.02 6.12
N GLY A 126 -27.79 -16.71 6.26
CA GLY A 126 -26.92 -17.23 7.30
C GLY A 126 -26.46 -16.15 8.27
N ASP A 127 -25.90 -16.60 9.42
CA ASP A 127 -25.39 -15.70 10.46
C ASP A 127 -23.98 -15.21 10.15
N TYR A 128 -23.76 -14.65 8.97
CA TYR A 128 -22.46 -14.07 8.61
C TYR A 128 -22.31 -12.71 9.28
N LYS A 129 -21.25 -12.55 10.08
CA LYS A 129 -20.98 -11.30 10.80
C LYS A 129 -20.22 -10.26 9.94
N PHE A 130 -19.44 -10.72 8.96
CA PHE A 130 -18.64 -9.84 8.12
C PHE A 130 -18.79 -10.17 6.65
N LEU A 131 -19.04 -9.13 5.85
CA LEU A 131 -18.94 -9.13 4.41
C LEU A 131 -17.90 -8.10 3.98
N TYR A 132 -16.73 -8.57 3.54
CA TYR A 132 -15.69 -7.72 2.97
C TYR A 132 -15.95 -7.46 1.50
N LEU A 133 -15.78 -6.21 1.08
CA LEU A 133 -16.05 -5.77 -0.30
C LEU A 133 -14.91 -4.93 -0.84
N SER A 134 -14.54 -5.18 -2.10
CA SER A 134 -13.77 -4.20 -2.84
C SER A 134 -14.66 -3.04 -3.31
N PRO A 135 -14.16 -1.80 -3.31
CA PRO A 135 -14.98 -0.61 -3.60
C PRO A 135 -15.62 -0.64 -5.00
N GLU A 136 -15.00 -1.31 -5.98
CA GLU A 136 -15.52 -1.46 -7.34
C GLU A 136 -16.85 -2.24 -7.37
N ARG A 137 -17.10 -3.08 -6.38
CA ARG A 137 -18.34 -3.87 -6.27
C ARG A 137 -19.54 -3.08 -5.80
N LEU A 138 -19.32 -1.92 -5.19
CA LEU A 138 -20.39 -1.05 -4.70
C LEU A 138 -21.28 -0.49 -5.83
N ALA A 139 -20.74 -0.34 -7.04
CA ALA A 139 -21.49 0.13 -8.21
C ALA A 139 -22.33 -0.96 -8.90
N SER A 140 -22.24 -2.23 -8.46
CA SER A 140 -22.95 -3.35 -9.09
C SER A 140 -24.44 -3.32 -8.73
N GLU A 141 -25.33 -3.22 -9.73
CA GLU A 141 -26.79 -3.28 -9.52
C GLU A 141 -27.23 -4.59 -8.84
N LEU A 142 -26.60 -5.71 -9.20
CA LEU A 142 -26.85 -6.99 -8.56
C LEU A 142 -26.56 -6.93 -7.06
N PHE A 143 -25.44 -6.34 -6.68
CA PHE A 143 -25.05 -6.17 -5.29
C PHE A 143 -26.06 -5.27 -4.55
N LEU A 144 -26.37 -4.10 -5.08
CA LEU A 144 -27.30 -3.15 -4.47
C LEU A 144 -28.71 -3.73 -4.31
N THR A 145 -29.16 -4.53 -5.27
CA THR A 145 -30.47 -5.21 -5.20
C THR A 145 -30.50 -6.25 -4.08
N LYS A 146 -29.50 -7.12 -3.98
CA LYS A 146 -29.41 -8.14 -2.93
C LYS A 146 -29.20 -7.52 -1.54
N LEU A 147 -28.48 -6.43 -1.45
CA LEU A 147 -28.21 -5.70 -0.20
C LEU A 147 -29.47 -5.23 0.50
N ARG A 148 -30.54 -4.88 -0.24
CA ARG A 148 -31.83 -4.48 0.32
C ARG A 148 -32.52 -5.58 1.15
N HIS A 149 -32.14 -6.83 0.92
CA HIS A 149 -32.65 -8.00 1.63
C HIS A 149 -31.74 -8.47 2.77
N MET A 150 -30.62 -7.78 2.99
CA MET A 150 -29.64 -8.13 4.01
C MET A 150 -29.86 -7.30 5.28
N THR A 151 -29.82 -7.94 6.42
CA THR A 151 -29.78 -7.23 7.71
C THR A 151 -28.34 -6.76 7.94
N VAL A 152 -28.13 -5.44 7.84
CA VAL A 152 -26.81 -4.81 8.01
C VAL A 152 -26.73 -4.18 9.40
N SER A 153 -25.63 -4.44 10.12
CA SER A 153 -25.33 -3.80 11.40
C SER A 153 -24.85 -2.36 11.19
N PHE A 154 -23.73 -2.19 10.53
CA PHE A 154 -23.14 -0.91 10.14
C PHE A 154 -22.19 -1.09 8.93
N ILE A 155 -21.69 0.03 8.39
CA ILE A 155 -20.73 0.06 7.30
C ILE A 155 -19.37 0.45 7.90
N CYS A 156 -18.35 -0.36 7.68
CA CYS A 156 -16.96 -0.04 8.00
C CYS A 156 -16.22 0.34 6.71
N VAL A 157 -15.57 1.48 6.70
CA VAL A 157 -14.74 1.97 5.60
C VAL A 157 -13.29 1.95 6.08
N ASP A 158 -12.56 0.93 5.69
CA ASP A 158 -11.13 0.83 5.97
C ASP A 158 -10.34 1.63 4.93
N GLU A 159 -9.17 2.14 5.34
CA GLU A 159 -8.35 3.08 4.57
C GLU A 159 -9.20 4.24 4.00
N ALA A 160 -10.02 4.84 4.87
CA ALA A 160 -11.01 5.86 4.50
C ALA A 160 -10.41 7.09 3.79
N HIS A 161 -9.08 7.33 3.93
CA HIS A 161 -8.40 8.38 3.19
C HIS A 161 -8.50 8.22 1.66
N CYS A 162 -8.76 6.99 1.17
CA CYS A 162 -8.96 6.71 -0.26
C CYS A 162 -10.20 7.42 -0.86
N ILE A 163 -11.17 7.86 -0.05
CA ILE A 163 -12.35 8.60 -0.55
C ILE A 163 -12.02 10.06 -0.86
N SER A 164 -10.95 10.57 -0.26
CA SER A 164 -10.58 11.98 -0.32
C SER A 164 -9.65 12.26 -1.50
N GLN A 165 -10.01 13.24 -2.31
CA GLN A 165 -9.10 13.77 -3.34
C GLN A 165 -7.90 14.53 -2.74
N TRP A 166 -7.97 14.87 -1.46
CA TRP A 166 -6.86 15.45 -0.69
C TRP A 166 -5.91 14.38 -0.17
N GLY A 167 -6.36 13.11 -0.13
CA GLY A 167 -5.55 11.97 0.27
C GLY A 167 -4.46 11.63 -0.78
N TYR A 168 -3.42 10.93 -0.34
CA TYR A 168 -2.31 10.53 -1.22
C TYR A 168 -2.67 9.33 -2.13
N ASP A 169 -3.65 8.50 -1.75
CA ASP A 169 -4.14 7.32 -2.51
C ASP A 169 -5.64 7.46 -2.81
N PHE A 170 -6.01 8.52 -3.54
CA PHE A 170 -7.39 8.72 -3.94
C PHE A 170 -7.85 7.65 -4.92
N ARG A 171 -9.00 7.02 -4.60
CA ARG A 171 -9.63 6.00 -5.44
C ARG A 171 -11.06 6.39 -5.78
N PRO A 172 -11.36 6.72 -7.06
CA PRO A 172 -12.70 7.13 -7.48
C PRO A 172 -13.82 6.14 -7.09
N SER A 173 -13.52 4.84 -7.06
CA SER A 173 -14.47 3.80 -6.66
C SER A 173 -15.00 3.94 -5.23
N TYR A 174 -14.27 4.62 -4.33
CA TYR A 174 -14.74 4.93 -2.97
C TYR A 174 -15.90 5.94 -2.95
N LEU A 175 -16.06 6.75 -3.99
CA LEU A 175 -17.19 7.69 -4.09
C LEU A 175 -18.55 6.97 -4.15
N ALA A 176 -18.57 5.70 -4.60
CA ALA A 176 -19.77 4.87 -4.60
C ALA A 176 -20.30 4.55 -3.18
N LEU A 177 -19.51 4.78 -2.13
CA LEU A 177 -19.96 4.68 -0.73
C LEU A 177 -21.12 5.64 -0.41
N ALA A 178 -21.18 6.80 -1.06
CA ALA A 178 -22.31 7.70 -0.91
C ALA A 178 -23.63 7.08 -1.39
N GLU A 179 -23.60 6.28 -2.47
CA GLU A 179 -24.78 5.55 -2.96
C GLU A 179 -25.18 4.43 -2.00
N LEU A 180 -24.20 3.74 -1.39
CA LEU A 180 -24.46 2.72 -0.38
C LEU A 180 -25.26 3.29 0.81
N ARG A 181 -24.98 4.51 1.25
CA ARG A 181 -25.74 5.19 2.31
C ARG A 181 -27.19 5.47 1.92
N LYS A 182 -27.48 5.72 0.64
CA LYS A 182 -28.87 5.90 0.15
C LYS A 182 -29.65 4.59 0.19
N VAL A 183 -28.99 3.46 -0.05
CA VAL A 183 -29.60 2.12 -0.01
C VAL A 183 -29.81 1.65 1.43
N LEU A 184 -28.94 2.05 2.36
CA LEU A 184 -28.97 1.69 3.80
C LEU A 184 -29.20 2.93 4.67
N PRO A 185 -30.37 3.58 4.59
CA PRO A 185 -30.64 4.78 5.36
C PRO A 185 -30.65 4.46 6.86
N GLY A 186 -29.98 5.29 7.63
CA GLY A 186 -29.95 5.17 9.10
C GLY A 186 -28.90 4.20 9.66
N LYS A 187 -28.20 3.42 8.84
CA LYS A 187 -27.09 2.62 9.32
C LYS A 187 -25.84 3.51 9.56
N PRO A 188 -25.19 3.39 10.73
CA PRO A 188 -24.01 4.20 11.01
C PRO A 188 -22.81 3.76 10.18
N VAL A 189 -21.86 4.68 9.98
CA VAL A 189 -20.62 4.46 9.26
C VAL A 189 -19.44 4.62 10.21
N LEU A 190 -18.58 3.63 10.25
CA LEU A 190 -17.28 3.68 10.90
C LEU A 190 -16.20 3.82 9.81
N ALA A 191 -15.55 4.97 9.74
CA ALA A 191 -14.42 5.21 8.88
C ALA A 191 -13.12 5.09 9.67
N LEU A 192 -12.15 4.34 9.16
CA LEU A 192 -10.86 4.12 9.81
C LEU A 192 -9.72 4.46 8.84
N THR A 193 -8.72 5.17 9.33
CA THR A 193 -7.50 5.42 8.57
C THR A 193 -6.30 5.62 9.50
N ALA A 194 -5.11 5.33 8.98
CA ALA A 194 -3.85 5.56 9.70
C ALA A 194 -3.21 6.90 9.37
N THR A 195 -3.59 7.52 8.25
CA THR A 195 -2.93 8.70 7.70
C THR A 195 -3.98 9.66 7.15
N ALA A 196 -4.19 10.77 7.83
CA ALA A 196 -5.08 11.82 7.35
C ALA A 196 -4.66 13.18 7.90
N THR A 197 -4.44 14.15 7.02
CA THR A 197 -4.29 15.55 7.40
C THR A 197 -5.64 16.13 7.83
N PRO A 198 -5.68 17.30 8.50
CA PRO A 198 -6.94 17.93 8.90
C PRO A 198 -7.94 18.10 7.75
N GLU A 199 -7.46 18.45 6.56
CA GLU A 199 -8.29 18.61 5.37
C GLU A 199 -8.90 17.29 4.91
N VAL A 200 -8.13 16.21 4.95
CA VAL A 200 -8.59 14.85 4.61
C VAL A 200 -9.64 14.37 5.62
N VAL A 201 -9.48 14.69 6.89
CA VAL A 201 -10.44 14.36 7.96
C VAL A 201 -11.80 15.01 7.71
N ASP A 202 -11.82 16.27 7.31
CA ASP A 202 -13.06 16.96 7.00
C ASP A 202 -13.72 16.43 5.73
N ASP A 203 -12.93 16.20 4.67
CA ASP A 203 -13.42 15.67 3.40
C ASP A 203 -14.00 14.24 3.53
N ILE A 204 -13.37 13.37 4.32
CA ILE A 204 -13.90 12.01 4.61
C ILE A 204 -15.32 12.10 5.19
N GLN A 205 -15.51 12.94 6.21
CA GLN A 205 -16.81 13.07 6.87
C GLN A 205 -17.89 13.66 5.93
N GLU A 206 -17.50 14.61 5.10
CA GLU A 206 -18.38 15.21 4.08
C GLU A 206 -18.76 14.19 3.01
N LYS A 207 -17.80 13.50 2.41
CA LYS A 207 -18.03 12.49 1.35
C LYS A 207 -18.84 11.29 1.85
N LEU A 208 -18.63 10.88 3.10
CA LEU A 208 -19.42 9.83 3.74
C LEU A 208 -20.76 10.36 4.30
N ALA A 209 -21.08 11.62 4.10
CA ALA A 209 -22.32 12.26 4.55
C ALA A 209 -22.60 12.02 6.05
N PHE A 210 -21.62 12.26 6.91
CA PHE A 210 -21.80 12.14 8.35
C PHE A 210 -22.87 13.14 8.84
N LYS A 211 -23.81 12.67 9.65
CA LYS A 211 -24.86 13.53 10.21
C LYS A 211 -24.30 14.60 11.14
N ARG A 212 -23.24 14.28 11.86
CA ARG A 212 -22.47 15.18 12.73
C ARG A 212 -21.01 14.79 12.66
N LYS A 213 -20.12 15.79 12.69
CA LYS A 213 -18.68 15.53 12.80
C LYS A 213 -18.38 14.80 14.11
N ASN A 214 -17.69 13.67 14.00
CA ASN A 214 -17.37 12.82 15.15
C ASN A 214 -16.05 12.09 14.86
N VAL A 215 -14.98 12.55 15.48
CA VAL A 215 -13.61 12.10 15.20
C VAL A 215 -12.92 11.73 16.51
N PHE A 216 -12.39 10.53 16.55
CA PHE A 216 -11.49 10.08 17.59
C PHE A 216 -10.07 10.02 17.03
N ARG A 217 -9.11 10.58 17.75
CA ARG A 217 -7.71 10.67 17.31
C ARG A 217 -6.80 10.01 18.32
N MET A 218 -5.99 9.08 17.86
CA MET A 218 -4.83 8.57 18.58
C MET A 218 -3.61 9.33 18.08
N SER A 219 -2.66 9.61 18.96
CA SER A 219 -1.41 10.24 18.55
C SER A 219 -0.69 9.41 17.49
N PHE A 220 -0.15 10.09 16.50
CA PHE A 220 0.70 9.48 15.47
C PHE A 220 2.14 9.25 15.95
N ALA A 221 2.48 9.65 17.18
CA ALA A 221 3.81 9.43 17.75
C ALA A 221 4.14 7.94 17.89
N ARG A 222 5.34 7.58 17.45
CA ARG A 222 5.89 6.22 17.54
C ARG A 222 7.20 6.26 18.34
N PRO A 223 7.13 6.24 19.69
CA PRO A 223 8.29 6.44 20.53
C PRO A 223 9.35 5.33 20.39
N ASN A 224 8.95 4.16 19.95
CA ASN A 224 9.83 3.01 19.69
C ASN A 224 10.46 3.02 18.30
N LEU A 225 10.13 3.99 17.44
CA LEU A 225 10.62 4.05 16.07
C LEU A 225 11.61 5.19 15.89
N TYR A 226 12.85 4.84 15.58
CA TYR A 226 13.88 5.80 15.21
C TYR A 226 13.66 6.26 13.77
N TYR A 227 13.70 7.57 13.54
CA TYR A 227 13.70 8.17 12.20
C TYR A 227 15.06 8.81 11.93
N GLY A 228 15.72 8.40 10.84
CA GLY A 228 17.01 8.96 10.47
C GLY A 228 17.17 9.13 8.98
N LEU A 229 17.99 10.12 8.60
CA LEU A 229 18.51 10.28 7.26
C LEU A 229 19.93 9.71 7.19
N HIS A 230 20.23 9.00 6.12
CA HIS A 230 21.57 8.47 5.88
C HIS A 230 22.12 9.03 4.56
N HIS A 231 23.21 9.79 4.64
CA HIS A 231 23.85 10.37 3.46
C HIS A 231 24.78 9.33 2.81
N ALA A 232 24.28 8.67 1.75
CA ALA A 232 25.00 7.60 1.04
C ALA A 232 25.65 8.12 -0.25
N VAL A 233 26.90 7.77 -0.44
CA VAL A 233 27.61 7.94 -1.73
C VAL A 233 27.33 6.74 -2.62
N ASN A 234 27.32 5.54 -2.03
CA ASN A 234 26.97 4.28 -2.69
C ASN A 234 25.85 3.59 -1.91
N ASP A 235 24.70 3.42 -2.55
CA ASP A 235 23.52 2.83 -1.92
C ASP A 235 23.73 1.42 -1.39
N MET A 236 24.46 0.57 -2.14
CA MET A 236 24.61 -0.84 -1.78
C MET A 236 25.54 -1.01 -0.57
N ILE A 237 26.67 -0.33 -0.56
CA ILE A 237 27.59 -0.37 0.58
C ILE A 237 26.89 0.14 1.85
N ALA A 238 26.24 1.30 1.74
CA ALA A 238 25.50 1.88 2.86
C ALA A 238 24.34 0.98 3.32
N LEU A 239 23.63 0.33 2.39
CA LEU A 239 22.55 -0.60 2.71
C LEU A 239 23.08 -1.81 3.49
N GLU A 240 24.19 -2.39 3.07
CA GLU A 240 24.82 -3.52 3.76
C GLU A 240 25.30 -3.14 5.16
N GLU A 241 25.90 -1.96 5.33
CA GLU A 241 26.29 -1.42 6.66
C GLU A 241 25.07 -1.27 7.58
N VAL A 242 24.00 -0.68 7.08
CA VAL A 242 22.75 -0.52 7.85
C VAL A 242 22.12 -1.88 8.17
N LEU A 243 22.10 -2.83 7.22
CA LEU A 243 21.58 -4.17 7.43
C LEU A 243 22.42 -5.00 8.42
N ALA A 244 23.73 -4.77 8.47
CA ALA A 244 24.62 -5.39 9.45
C ALA A 244 24.44 -4.79 10.85
N THR A 245 24.25 -3.48 10.93
CA THR A 245 24.03 -2.75 12.19
C THR A 245 22.70 -3.13 12.87
N TYR A 246 21.64 -3.30 12.08
CA TYR A 246 20.30 -3.59 12.58
C TYR A 246 19.85 -4.98 12.19
N PRO A 247 20.17 -6.02 12.98
CA PRO A 247 19.75 -7.39 12.70
C PRO A 247 18.24 -7.56 12.88
N GLY A 248 17.65 -8.51 12.16
CA GLY A 248 16.23 -8.83 12.20
C GLY A 248 15.53 -8.61 10.86
N PRO A 249 14.21 -8.86 10.77
CA PRO A 249 13.45 -8.68 9.54
C PRO A 249 13.48 -7.24 9.07
N ALA A 250 13.71 -7.06 7.76
CA ALA A 250 13.84 -5.74 7.14
C ALA A 250 12.97 -5.61 5.88
N ILE A 251 12.55 -4.37 5.60
CA ILE A 251 11.91 -3.97 4.35
C ILE A 251 12.77 -2.86 3.73
N VAL A 252 13.07 -2.99 2.44
CA VAL A 252 13.82 -1.99 1.68
C VAL A 252 12.93 -1.48 0.54
N TYR A 253 12.56 -0.21 0.59
CA TYR A 253 11.73 0.42 -0.45
C TYR A 253 12.56 1.07 -1.54
N ALA A 254 12.20 0.81 -2.80
CA ALA A 254 12.77 1.49 -3.97
C ALA A 254 11.67 1.85 -4.98
N GLY A 255 11.90 2.92 -5.73
CA GLY A 255 10.87 3.54 -6.58
C GLY A 255 10.60 2.82 -7.90
N ARG A 256 11.46 1.87 -8.35
CA ARG A 256 11.37 1.22 -9.67
C ARG A 256 11.44 -0.29 -9.54
N ARG A 257 10.61 -1.01 -10.31
CA ARG A 257 10.58 -2.49 -10.33
C ARG A 257 11.96 -3.09 -10.58
N GLN A 258 12.66 -2.62 -11.62
CA GLN A 258 13.99 -3.11 -11.96
C GLN A 258 14.99 -2.89 -10.81
N LYS A 259 15.01 -1.70 -10.18
CA LYS A 259 15.89 -1.43 -9.04
C LYS A 259 15.59 -2.37 -7.86
N VAL A 260 14.32 -2.71 -7.64
CA VAL A 260 13.91 -3.65 -6.58
C VAL A 260 14.47 -5.05 -6.84
N GLU A 261 14.40 -5.52 -8.09
CA GLU A 261 14.97 -6.81 -8.50
C GLU A 261 16.50 -6.82 -8.39
N ASP A 262 17.16 -5.78 -8.94
CA ASP A 262 18.63 -5.66 -8.95
C ASP A 262 19.19 -5.65 -7.52
N VAL A 263 18.63 -4.82 -6.63
CA VAL A 263 19.05 -4.73 -5.22
C VAL A 263 18.84 -6.06 -4.48
N ALA A 264 17.73 -6.74 -4.70
CA ALA A 264 17.46 -8.03 -4.05
C ALA A 264 18.44 -9.12 -4.54
N GLN A 265 18.76 -9.14 -5.84
CA GLN A 265 19.72 -10.08 -6.41
C GLN A 265 21.14 -9.82 -5.90
N GLU A 266 21.56 -8.56 -5.82
CA GLU A 266 22.86 -8.17 -5.31
C GLU A 266 23.01 -8.55 -3.83
N LEU A 267 22.02 -8.25 -2.99
CA LEU A 267 21.98 -8.67 -1.58
C LEU A 267 22.06 -10.20 -1.44
N ALA A 268 21.31 -10.94 -2.26
CA ALA A 268 21.35 -12.40 -2.24
C ALA A 268 22.71 -12.94 -2.69
N GLY A 269 23.35 -12.32 -3.69
CA GLY A 269 24.70 -12.64 -4.13
C GLY A 269 25.76 -12.41 -3.04
N ASN A 270 25.56 -11.40 -2.18
CA ASN A 270 26.42 -11.07 -1.05
C ASN A 270 26.09 -11.86 0.23
N GLY A 271 25.19 -12.87 0.14
CA GLY A 271 24.89 -13.79 1.22
C GLY A 271 23.76 -13.35 2.16
N TYR A 272 23.05 -12.27 1.87
CA TYR A 272 21.87 -11.86 2.63
C TYR A 272 20.63 -12.63 2.16
N PRO A 273 19.82 -13.23 3.06
CA PRO A 273 18.53 -13.83 2.70
C PRO A 273 17.53 -12.76 2.26
N ALA A 274 17.53 -12.40 0.98
CA ALA A 274 16.73 -11.35 0.39
C ALA A 274 15.80 -11.87 -0.70
N THR A 275 14.63 -11.25 -0.85
CA THR A 275 13.71 -11.44 -1.96
C THR A 275 13.09 -10.10 -2.36
N PHE A 276 12.32 -10.07 -3.46
CA PHE A 276 11.73 -8.86 -3.97
C PHE A 276 10.21 -8.97 -4.18
N TYR A 277 9.54 -7.79 -4.16
CA TYR A 277 8.10 -7.70 -4.34
C TYR A 277 7.70 -6.43 -5.09
N HIS A 278 6.93 -6.54 -6.16
CA HIS A 278 6.35 -5.43 -6.90
C HIS A 278 5.06 -5.83 -7.62
N ALA A 279 4.26 -4.87 -8.07
CA ALA A 279 2.96 -5.11 -8.70
C ALA A 279 3.03 -6.01 -9.95
N GLY A 280 4.13 -5.98 -10.71
CA GLY A 280 4.30 -6.77 -11.94
C GLY A 280 4.53 -8.28 -11.73
N LEU A 281 4.69 -8.75 -10.50
CA LEU A 281 4.83 -10.19 -10.22
C LEU A 281 3.48 -10.92 -10.37
N PRO A 282 3.48 -12.18 -10.83
CA PRO A 282 2.31 -13.05 -10.76
C PRO A 282 1.79 -13.21 -9.33
N ASN A 283 0.47 -13.36 -9.14
CA ASN A 283 -0.12 -13.44 -7.80
C ASN A 283 0.43 -14.60 -6.97
N MET A 284 0.66 -15.77 -7.58
CA MET A 284 1.27 -16.92 -6.89
C MET A 284 2.68 -16.61 -6.34
N GLU A 285 3.49 -15.89 -7.11
CA GLU A 285 4.81 -15.46 -6.66
C GLU A 285 4.74 -14.43 -5.54
N LYS A 286 3.82 -13.46 -5.65
CA LYS A 286 3.56 -12.49 -4.59
C LYS A 286 3.24 -13.19 -3.28
N ASP A 287 2.30 -14.13 -3.31
CA ASP A 287 1.86 -14.88 -2.13
C ASP A 287 2.99 -15.73 -1.53
N LEU A 288 3.80 -16.38 -2.39
CA LEU A 288 4.93 -17.21 -1.94
C LEU A 288 6.01 -16.36 -1.26
N ARG A 289 6.48 -15.29 -1.91
CA ARG A 289 7.53 -14.41 -1.40
C ARG A 289 7.12 -13.71 -0.11
N GLN A 290 5.87 -13.24 -0.03
CA GLN A 290 5.31 -12.65 1.17
C GLN A 290 5.25 -13.66 2.32
N ARG A 291 4.80 -14.88 2.07
CA ARG A 291 4.74 -15.95 3.07
C ARG A 291 6.13 -16.32 3.58
N ASP A 292 7.12 -16.46 2.69
CA ASP A 292 8.49 -16.83 3.06
C ASP A 292 9.12 -15.77 3.97
N TRP A 293 8.85 -14.50 3.68
CA TRP A 293 9.31 -13.39 4.51
C TRP A 293 8.55 -13.31 5.84
N GLN A 294 7.21 -13.49 5.84
CA GLN A 294 6.41 -13.50 7.07
C GLN A 294 6.84 -14.63 8.02
N GLN A 295 7.15 -15.81 7.49
CA GLN A 295 7.61 -16.97 8.26
C GLN A 295 9.09 -16.90 8.67
N GLY A 296 9.81 -15.83 8.30
CA GLY A 296 11.21 -15.64 8.65
C GLY A 296 12.20 -16.52 7.87
N ARG A 297 11.76 -17.21 6.81
CA ARG A 297 12.67 -17.94 5.90
C ARG A 297 13.56 -16.99 5.10
N ILE A 298 13.02 -15.83 4.79
CA ILE A 298 13.71 -14.72 4.16
C ILE A 298 13.73 -13.55 5.14
N ARG A 299 14.89 -12.94 5.35
CA ARG A 299 15.07 -11.81 6.26
C ARG A 299 14.66 -10.48 5.65
N ILE A 300 15.02 -10.23 4.38
CA ILE A 300 14.95 -8.93 3.73
C ILE A 300 13.93 -8.97 2.59
N MET A 301 12.95 -8.07 2.63
CA MET A 301 12.02 -7.83 1.54
C MET A 301 12.39 -6.53 0.83
N VAL A 302 12.87 -6.59 -0.42
CA VAL A 302 13.06 -5.40 -1.25
C VAL A 302 11.81 -5.17 -2.06
N ALA A 303 11.22 -3.98 -2.02
CA ALA A 303 9.90 -3.78 -2.60
C ALA A 303 9.63 -2.38 -3.15
N THR A 304 8.66 -2.28 -4.05
CA THR A 304 7.99 -1.00 -4.35
C THR A 304 6.89 -0.74 -3.31
N ASN A 305 6.24 0.42 -3.38
CA ASN A 305 5.05 0.75 -2.57
C ASN A 305 3.90 -0.29 -2.69
N ALA A 306 3.93 -1.18 -3.70
CA ALA A 306 2.98 -2.29 -3.83
C ALA A 306 3.07 -3.30 -2.67
N PHE A 307 4.24 -3.42 -2.02
CA PHE A 307 4.41 -4.18 -0.78
C PHE A 307 4.14 -3.28 0.40
N GLY A 308 2.90 -3.27 0.80
CA GLY A 308 2.61 -2.29 1.82
C GLY A 308 1.32 -2.57 2.54
N MET A 309 0.23 -2.02 2.05
CA MET A 309 -1.07 -2.16 2.70
C MET A 309 -1.41 -3.65 2.91
N GLY A 310 -1.79 -4.03 4.12
CA GLY A 310 -2.15 -5.41 4.46
C GLY A 310 -1.02 -6.33 4.92
N VAL A 311 0.22 -5.87 4.92
CA VAL A 311 1.33 -6.65 5.50
C VAL A 311 1.32 -6.47 7.02
N ASP A 312 1.10 -7.57 7.74
CA ASP A 312 1.14 -7.61 9.20
C ASP A 312 2.24 -8.56 9.67
N LYS A 313 3.41 -8.00 9.96
CA LYS A 313 4.55 -8.65 10.60
C LYS A 313 5.01 -7.74 11.73
N PRO A 314 4.81 -8.15 13.00
CA PRO A 314 5.04 -7.24 14.14
C PRO A 314 6.51 -6.96 14.42
N ASP A 315 7.39 -7.89 14.10
CA ASP A 315 8.80 -7.93 14.47
C ASP A 315 9.76 -7.32 13.43
N VAL A 316 9.27 -6.48 12.52
CA VAL A 316 10.14 -5.76 11.58
C VAL A 316 11.02 -4.79 12.34
N ARG A 317 12.35 -4.91 12.21
CA ARG A 317 13.31 -4.08 12.94
C ARG A 317 13.80 -2.90 12.13
N LEU A 318 13.77 -3.01 10.81
CA LEU A 318 14.35 -2.01 9.92
C LEU A 318 13.47 -1.77 8.70
N VAL A 319 13.23 -0.50 8.40
CA VAL A 319 12.68 -0.04 7.11
C VAL A 319 13.66 0.93 6.49
N VAL A 320 14.11 0.65 5.27
CA VAL A 320 15.01 1.52 4.51
C VAL A 320 14.31 2.04 3.27
N HIS A 321 14.44 3.33 3.02
CA HIS A 321 14.00 3.95 1.76
C HIS A 321 15.22 4.33 0.93
N LEU A 322 15.44 3.64 -0.20
CA LEU A 322 16.53 3.94 -1.13
C LEU A 322 16.21 5.10 -2.09
N ASP A 323 14.95 5.48 -2.18
CA ASP A 323 14.47 6.61 -2.95
C ASP A 323 13.47 7.41 -2.10
N PRO A 324 13.38 8.75 -2.26
CA PRO A 324 12.47 9.55 -1.48
C PRO A 324 11.01 9.17 -1.79
N PRO A 325 10.14 9.06 -0.76
CA PRO A 325 8.71 8.84 -0.94
C PRO A 325 8.06 10.04 -1.66
N GLU A 326 6.87 9.87 -2.19
CA GLU A 326 6.14 10.95 -2.88
C GLU A 326 5.38 11.87 -1.92
N SER A 327 5.19 11.40 -0.68
CA SER A 327 4.52 12.17 0.37
C SER A 327 4.93 11.70 1.76
N LEU A 328 4.72 12.53 2.78
CA LEU A 328 4.98 12.16 4.17
C LEU A 328 3.96 11.14 4.70
N GLU A 329 2.75 11.08 4.14
CA GLU A 329 1.77 10.03 4.43
C GLU A 329 2.29 8.65 4.00
N GLN A 330 2.82 8.57 2.76
CA GLN A 330 3.44 7.35 2.26
C GLN A 330 4.63 6.95 3.14
N TYR A 331 5.52 7.89 3.43
CA TYR A 331 6.67 7.67 4.30
C TYR A 331 6.26 7.14 5.67
N TYR A 332 5.30 7.81 6.33
CA TYR A 332 4.80 7.41 7.64
C TYR A 332 4.16 6.02 7.62
N GLN A 333 3.42 5.69 6.57
CA GLN A 333 2.76 4.40 6.44
C GLN A 333 3.77 3.27 6.19
N GLU A 334 4.80 3.50 5.38
CA GLU A 334 5.86 2.55 5.07
C GLU A 334 6.81 2.38 6.25
N ALA A 335 7.32 3.45 6.83
CA ALA A 335 8.16 3.45 8.03
C ALA A 335 7.44 2.83 9.23
N GLY A 336 6.14 3.11 9.39
CA GLY A 336 5.30 2.60 10.45
C GLY A 336 5.08 1.08 10.46
N ARG A 337 5.62 0.34 9.48
CA ARG A 337 5.66 -1.13 9.49
C ARG A 337 6.66 -1.68 10.47
N ALA A 338 7.69 -0.90 10.79
CA ALA A 338 8.68 -1.29 11.78
C ALA A 338 8.14 -1.16 13.21
N GLY A 339 8.55 -2.07 14.09
CA GLY A 339 8.29 -2.02 15.52
C GLY A 339 6.82 -2.07 15.93
N ARG A 340 5.96 -2.81 15.26
CA ARG A 340 4.54 -2.95 15.64
C ARG A 340 4.33 -3.71 16.95
N ASP A 341 5.31 -4.49 17.36
CA ASP A 341 5.36 -5.17 18.66
C ASP A 341 5.74 -4.25 19.83
N GLY A 342 6.02 -2.96 19.55
CA GLY A 342 6.43 -1.99 20.54
C GLY A 342 7.92 -2.00 20.89
N LEU A 343 8.69 -2.93 20.30
CA LEU A 343 10.14 -2.98 20.47
C LEU A 343 10.81 -1.96 19.55
N GLU A 344 12.04 -1.59 19.89
CA GLU A 344 12.84 -0.64 19.13
C GLU A 344 13.01 -1.08 17.67
N ALA A 345 12.84 -0.11 16.77
CA ALA A 345 12.95 -0.33 15.33
C ALA A 345 13.41 0.97 14.63
N HIS A 346 13.91 0.84 13.41
CA HIS A 346 14.56 1.94 12.70
C HIS A 346 13.92 2.16 11.32
N ALA A 347 13.71 3.43 10.99
CA ALA A 347 13.30 3.89 9.68
C ALA A 347 14.39 4.83 9.12
N ILE A 348 15.10 4.37 8.10
CA ILE A 348 16.24 5.07 7.52
C ILE A 348 15.90 5.49 6.08
N LEU A 349 16.01 6.78 5.80
CA LEU A 349 15.86 7.33 4.46
C LEU A 349 17.22 7.70 3.89
N PHE A 350 17.59 7.13 2.75
CA PHE A 350 18.84 7.43 2.07
C PHE A 350 18.76 8.73 1.27
N CYS A 351 19.75 9.59 1.46
CA CYS A 351 19.87 10.88 0.81
C CYS A 351 21.20 10.97 0.06
N ARG A 352 21.16 11.43 -1.20
CA ARG A 352 22.31 11.58 -2.10
C ARG A 352 22.50 13.01 -2.56
N GLY A 353 21.72 13.96 -2.03
CA GLY A 353 21.68 15.36 -2.48
C GLY A 353 20.99 15.60 -3.82
N LYS A 354 20.27 14.59 -4.35
CA LYS A 354 19.54 14.69 -5.64
C LYS A 354 18.02 14.57 -5.47
N GLU A 355 17.53 14.39 -4.25
CA GLU A 355 16.14 14.08 -3.90
C GLU A 355 15.19 15.18 -4.38
N THR A 356 15.54 16.43 -4.13
CA THR A 356 14.76 17.60 -4.60
C THR A 356 14.55 17.57 -6.12
N LYS A 357 15.62 17.30 -6.87
CA LYS A 357 15.55 17.22 -8.34
C LYS A 357 14.71 16.03 -8.81
N GLN A 358 14.85 14.88 -8.15
CA GLN A 358 14.06 13.67 -8.45
C GLN A 358 12.57 13.89 -8.20
N LEU A 359 12.22 14.48 -7.06
CA LEU A 359 10.84 14.78 -6.69
C LEU A 359 10.21 15.82 -7.63
N GLN A 360 10.97 16.86 -8.00
CA GLN A 360 10.51 17.85 -9.01
C GLN A 360 10.33 17.24 -10.41
N GLN A 361 11.16 16.26 -10.80
CA GLN A 361 10.95 15.54 -12.05
C GLN A 361 9.68 14.68 -11.99
N ARG A 362 9.42 13.99 -10.88
CA ARG A 362 8.17 13.23 -10.71
C ARG A 362 6.94 14.12 -10.85
N LEU A 363 6.97 15.33 -10.26
CA LEU A 363 5.90 16.31 -10.42
C LEU A 363 5.64 16.65 -11.90
N LYS A 364 6.70 16.93 -12.68
CA LYS A 364 6.59 17.24 -14.10
C LYS A 364 6.05 16.07 -14.93
N HIS A 365 6.39 14.83 -14.56
CA HIS A 365 5.87 13.64 -15.24
C HIS A 365 4.42 13.35 -14.87
N ALA A 366 4.03 13.61 -13.62
CA ALA A 366 2.64 13.41 -13.16
C ALA A 366 1.66 14.44 -13.73
N PHE A 367 2.15 15.66 -13.99
CA PHE A 367 1.36 16.77 -14.54
C PHE A 367 2.07 17.40 -15.74
N PRO A 368 2.07 16.73 -16.90
CA PRO A 368 2.56 17.31 -18.15
C PRO A 368 1.74 18.56 -18.54
N PRO A 369 2.31 19.48 -19.34
CA PRO A 369 1.55 20.63 -19.87
C PRO A 369 0.26 20.20 -20.55
N LYS A 370 -0.79 21.02 -20.44
CA LYS A 370 -2.12 20.70 -21.01
C LYS A 370 -2.07 20.48 -22.51
N GLU A 371 -1.21 21.20 -23.20
CA GLU A 371 -0.98 21.08 -24.63
C GLU A 371 -0.50 19.67 -25.01
N LYS A 372 0.38 19.06 -24.20
CA LYS A 372 0.82 17.67 -24.38
C LYS A 372 -0.31 16.66 -24.17
N ILE A 373 -1.22 16.95 -23.23
CA ILE A 373 -2.38 16.09 -22.97
C ILE A 373 -3.36 16.14 -24.15
N GLN A 374 -3.56 17.33 -24.70
CA GLN A 374 -4.38 17.56 -25.89
C GLN A 374 -3.78 16.85 -27.12
N GLU A 375 -2.47 16.97 -27.32
CA GLU A 375 -1.72 16.26 -28.37
C GLU A 375 -1.83 14.75 -28.22
N LEU A 376 -1.66 14.23 -27.00
CA LEU A 376 -1.82 12.80 -26.72
C LEU A 376 -3.22 12.31 -27.13
N TYR A 377 -4.27 13.08 -26.81
CA TYR A 377 -5.64 12.70 -27.18
C TYR A 377 -5.85 12.62 -28.69
N ASP A 378 -5.31 13.56 -29.45
CA ASP A 378 -5.36 13.50 -30.92
C ASP A 378 -4.61 12.28 -31.45
N HIS A 379 -3.41 12.01 -30.93
CA HIS A 379 -2.62 10.83 -31.25
C HIS A 379 -3.37 9.53 -30.92
N LEU A 380 -4.05 9.45 -29.75
CA LEU A 380 -4.89 8.31 -29.37
C LEU A 380 -6.03 8.08 -30.36
N CYS A 381 -6.77 9.12 -30.69
CA CYS A 381 -7.88 9.02 -31.63
C CYS A 381 -7.40 8.60 -33.03
N TYR A 382 -6.24 9.09 -33.46
CA TYR A 382 -5.62 8.68 -34.72
C TYR A 382 -5.17 7.22 -34.70
N PHE A 383 -4.48 6.81 -33.63
CA PHE A 383 -4.02 5.42 -33.45
C PHE A 383 -5.20 4.42 -33.45
N LEU A 384 -6.28 4.77 -32.78
CA LEU A 384 -7.49 3.95 -32.67
C LEU A 384 -8.41 4.07 -33.88
N GLN A 385 -8.04 4.85 -34.88
CA GLN A 385 -8.81 5.11 -36.12
C GLN A 385 -10.25 5.55 -35.86
N ILE A 386 -10.41 6.52 -34.96
CA ILE A 386 -11.71 7.08 -34.60
C ILE A 386 -11.90 8.40 -35.37
N ALA A 387 -12.96 8.52 -36.14
CA ALA A 387 -13.29 9.74 -36.85
C ALA A 387 -13.87 10.80 -35.91
N GLU A 388 -13.72 12.09 -36.28
CA GLU A 388 -14.28 13.21 -35.54
C GLU A 388 -15.82 13.10 -35.44
N GLY A 389 -16.38 13.38 -34.26
CA GLY A 389 -17.79 13.21 -33.96
C GLY A 389 -18.23 11.78 -33.68
N GLU A 390 -17.33 10.78 -33.82
CA GLU A 390 -17.63 9.36 -33.60
C GLU A 390 -16.93 8.79 -32.34
N GLY A 391 -17.08 7.50 -32.11
CA GLY A 391 -16.32 6.70 -31.16
C GLY A 391 -16.91 6.62 -29.75
N MET A 392 -17.96 7.37 -29.43
CA MET A 392 -18.60 7.30 -28.11
C MET A 392 -19.06 5.86 -27.77
N GLY A 393 -18.66 5.35 -26.61
CA GLY A 393 -19.01 4.02 -26.13
C GLY A 393 -18.31 2.88 -26.84
N ARG A 394 -17.48 3.12 -27.85
CA ARG A 394 -16.72 2.07 -28.53
C ARG A 394 -15.44 1.75 -27.77
N THR A 395 -15.28 0.49 -27.38
CA THR A 395 -14.08 -0.03 -26.74
C THR A 395 -13.09 -0.54 -27.80
N ARG A 396 -11.82 -0.19 -27.64
CA ARG A 396 -10.71 -0.62 -28.50
C ARG A 396 -9.57 -1.19 -27.66
N GLU A 397 -8.86 -2.20 -28.19
CA GLU A 397 -7.57 -2.63 -27.63
C GLU A 397 -6.55 -1.49 -27.79
N PHE A 398 -5.79 -1.23 -26.74
CA PHE A 398 -4.79 -0.18 -26.74
C PHE A 398 -3.39 -0.74 -26.51
N HIS A 399 -2.63 -0.85 -27.60
CA HIS A 399 -1.25 -1.32 -27.58
C HIS A 399 -0.31 -0.18 -27.17
N VAL A 400 -0.17 0.06 -25.88
CA VAL A 400 0.59 1.19 -25.32
C VAL A 400 2.02 1.27 -25.85
N HIS A 401 2.71 0.11 -26.00
CA HIS A 401 4.08 0.07 -26.49
C HIS A 401 4.18 0.53 -27.95
N GLU A 402 3.32 0.05 -28.83
CA GLU A 402 3.26 0.48 -30.23
C GLU A 402 2.88 1.95 -30.35
N PHE A 403 1.94 2.41 -29.53
CA PHE A 403 1.54 3.81 -29.46
C PHE A 403 2.72 4.71 -29.08
N CYS A 404 3.47 4.34 -28.03
CA CYS A 404 4.63 5.10 -27.59
C CYS A 404 5.70 5.20 -28.68
N ILE A 405 5.97 4.12 -29.43
CA ILE A 405 6.93 4.11 -30.54
C ILE A 405 6.45 4.99 -31.70
N ASN A 406 5.19 4.83 -32.11
CA ASN A 406 4.65 5.50 -33.28
C ASN A 406 4.56 7.03 -33.12
N PHE A 407 4.29 7.50 -31.90
CA PHE A 407 4.08 8.92 -31.60
C PHE A 407 5.17 9.53 -30.72
N HIS A 408 6.28 8.80 -30.49
CA HIS A 408 7.43 9.27 -29.71
C HIS A 408 7.09 9.72 -28.27
N HIS A 409 6.08 9.09 -27.65
CA HIS A 409 5.75 9.33 -26.26
C HIS A 409 6.59 8.50 -25.31
N SER A 410 6.93 9.05 -24.16
CA SER A 410 7.53 8.32 -23.06
C SER A 410 6.48 7.47 -22.33
N PHE A 411 6.79 6.21 -22.03
CA PHE A 411 5.91 5.31 -21.29
C PHE A 411 5.49 5.90 -19.92
N SER A 412 6.41 6.62 -19.28
CA SER A 412 6.18 7.25 -17.97
C SER A 412 5.24 8.45 -18.02
N GLU A 413 5.04 9.06 -19.19
CA GLU A 413 4.15 10.22 -19.36
C GLU A 413 2.74 9.84 -19.86
N VAL A 414 2.62 8.72 -20.60
CA VAL A 414 1.33 8.31 -21.19
C VAL A 414 0.28 7.97 -20.13
N TYR A 415 0.63 7.16 -19.12
CA TYR A 415 -0.32 6.75 -18.08
C TYR A 415 -0.87 7.93 -17.25
N PRO A 416 -0.05 8.87 -16.76
CA PRO A 416 -0.56 10.08 -16.11
C PRO A 416 -1.51 10.90 -16.99
N MET A 417 -1.19 11.06 -18.27
CA MET A 417 -2.04 11.81 -19.20
C MET A 417 -3.37 11.09 -19.48
N LEU A 418 -3.35 9.76 -19.64
CA LEU A 418 -4.57 8.95 -19.75
C LEU A 418 -5.46 9.12 -18.51
N SER A 419 -4.88 9.08 -17.32
CA SER A 419 -5.59 9.28 -16.06
C SER A 419 -6.22 10.66 -15.98
N LEU A 420 -5.53 11.71 -16.42
CA LEU A 420 -6.08 13.09 -16.47
C LEU A 420 -7.24 13.20 -17.48
N LEU A 421 -7.15 12.56 -18.64
CA LEU A 421 -8.23 12.51 -19.63
C LEU A 421 -9.43 11.71 -19.12
N GLU A 422 -9.20 10.61 -18.42
CA GLU A 422 -10.25 9.80 -17.79
C GLU A 422 -11.00 10.58 -16.72
N MET A 423 -10.28 11.24 -15.81
CA MET A 423 -10.88 12.10 -14.79
C MET A 423 -11.59 13.31 -15.37
N SER A 424 -11.19 13.78 -16.55
CA SER A 424 -11.87 14.83 -17.30
C SER A 424 -13.10 14.33 -18.06
N GLY A 425 -13.36 13.01 -18.04
CA GLY A 425 -14.52 12.37 -18.65
C GLY A 425 -14.46 12.31 -20.17
N TYR A 426 -13.27 12.15 -20.77
CA TYR A 426 -13.10 11.95 -22.22
C TYR A 426 -12.95 10.50 -22.62
N LEU A 427 -12.35 9.71 -21.75
CA LEU A 427 -12.13 8.29 -22.00
C LEU A 427 -12.29 7.49 -20.71
N HIS A 428 -12.38 6.19 -20.84
CA HIS A 428 -12.21 5.21 -19.78
C HIS A 428 -11.10 4.25 -20.19
N PHE A 429 -10.09 4.13 -19.33
CA PHE A 429 -8.93 3.30 -19.54
C PHE A 429 -8.96 2.11 -18.58
N THR A 430 -9.01 0.90 -19.11
CA THR A 430 -9.03 -0.32 -18.31
C THR A 430 -7.78 -1.12 -18.58
N ASP A 431 -6.89 -1.15 -17.58
CA ASP A 431 -5.72 -2.02 -17.55
C ASP A 431 -6.07 -3.29 -16.74
N GLU A 432 -7.14 -3.98 -17.13
CA GLU A 432 -7.57 -5.19 -16.43
C GLU A 432 -6.62 -6.35 -16.74
N GLU A 433 -5.80 -6.71 -15.77
CA GLU A 433 -4.98 -7.93 -15.78
C GLU A 433 -5.82 -9.23 -15.74
N ASP A 434 -7.15 -9.16 -15.60
CA ASP A 434 -8.07 -10.27 -15.34
C ASP A 434 -9.18 -10.46 -16.37
N THR A 435 -8.94 -10.26 -17.65
CA THR A 435 -9.87 -10.80 -18.63
C THR A 435 -9.65 -12.30 -18.74
N THR A 436 -10.55 -13.07 -18.12
CA THR A 436 -10.62 -14.52 -18.31
C THR A 436 -10.89 -14.83 -19.78
N SER A 437 -10.19 -15.80 -20.31
CA SER A 437 -10.42 -16.29 -21.67
C SER A 437 -11.88 -16.70 -21.87
N ARG A 438 -12.39 -16.50 -23.09
CA ARG A 438 -13.78 -16.81 -23.43
C ARG A 438 -13.82 -17.79 -24.59
N LEU A 439 -14.76 -18.72 -24.53
CA LEU A 439 -14.92 -19.74 -25.56
C LEU A 439 -16.39 -19.97 -25.88
N LEU A 440 -16.69 -20.07 -27.19
CA LEU A 440 -17.99 -20.45 -27.72
C LEU A 440 -17.78 -21.53 -28.77
N ILE A 441 -18.51 -22.65 -28.73
CA ILE A 441 -18.46 -23.65 -29.76
C ILE A 441 -19.47 -23.27 -30.86
N VAL A 442 -18.97 -23.08 -32.09
CA VAL A 442 -19.77 -22.67 -33.24
C VAL A 442 -19.99 -23.80 -34.25
N ALA A 443 -19.21 -24.88 -34.16
CA ALA A 443 -19.31 -26.02 -35.04
C ALA A 443 -20.54 -26.90 -34.77
N THR A 444 -21.12 -27.45 -35.81
CA THR A 444 -22.17 -28.48 -35.72
C THR A 444 -21.60 -29.80 -35.19
N ARG A 445 -22.44 -30.67 -34.62
CA ARG A 445 -22.01 -32.00 -34.13
C ARG A 445 -21.21 -32.80 -35.17
N ALA A 446 -21.60 -32.76 -36.44
CA ALA A 446 -20.90 -33.46 -37.51
C ALA A 446 -19.48 -32.93 -37.75
N GLN A 447 -19.31 -31.60 -37.71
CA GLN A 447 -18.02 -30.95 -37.85
C GLN A 447 -17.11 -31.22 -36.65
N LEU A 448 -17.67 -31.36 -35.45
CA LEU A 448 -16.92 -31.70 -34.23
C LEU A 448 -16.27 -33.08 -34.35
N TYR A 449 -17.02 -34.09 -34.82
CA TYR A 449 -16.49 -35.44 -35.00
C TYR A 449 -15.34 -35.51 -36.02
N SER A 450 -15.32 -34.63 -37.00
CA SER A 450 -14.27 -34.60 -38.02
C SER A 450 -13.06 -33.76 -37.65
N ALA A 451 -13.19 -32.83 -36.72
CA ALA A 451 -12.14 -31.88 -36.34
C ALA A 451 -11.38 -32.26 -35.04
N VAL A 452 -11.96 -33.15 -34.22
CA VAL A 452 -11.45 -33.46 -32.88
C VAL A 452 -10.86 -34.88 -32.86
N HIS A 453 -9.53 -34.99 -32.94
CA HIS A 453 -8.83 -36.28 -32.90
C HIS A 453 -7.64 -36.28 -31.95
N GLY A 454 -7.35 -37.41 -31.32
CA GLY A 454 -6.18 -37.63 -30.48
C GLY A 454 -6.14 -36.77 -29.23
N ASN A 455 -5.00 -36.10 -28.95
CA ASN A 455 -4.82 -35.27 -27.75
C ASN A 455 -5.77 -34.08 -27.65
N THR A 456 -6.44 -33.69 -28.74
CA THR A 456 -7.45 -32.64 -28.78
C THR A 456 -8.80 -33.11 -28.25
N GLU A 457 -9.04 -34.42 -28.30
CA GLU A 457 -10.26 -35.06 -27.80
C GLU A 457 -10.41 -34.94 -26.30
N ASN A 458 -9.31 -35.15 -25.54
CA ASN A 458 -9.31 -35.00 -24.09
C ASN A 458 -9.60 -33.54 -23.66
N LEU A 459 -8.99 -32.57 -24.35
CA LEU A 459 -9.26 -31.16 -24.16
C LEU A 459 -10.74 -30.83 -24.40
N PHE A 460 -11.27 -31.29 -25.52
CA PHE A 460 -12.65 -31.00 -25.93
C PHE A 460 -13.68 -31.65 -25.00
N ASN A 461 -13.46 -32.89 -24.62
CA ASN A 461 -14.30 -33.64 -23.65
C ASN A 461 -14.32 -32.94 -22.28
N TYR A 462 -13.19 -32.39 -21.82
CA TYR A 462 -13.15 -31.61 -20.61
C TYR A 462 -13.98 -30.33 -20.73
N LEU A 463 -13.84 -29.58 -21.83
CA LEU A 463 -14.61 -28.36 -22.11
C LEU A 463 -16.12 -28.61 -22.06
N LEU A 464 -16.58 -29.67 -22.73
CA LEU A 464 -18.00 -30.04 -22.78
C LEU A 464 -18.58 -30.42 -21.40
N ARG A 465 -17.80 -31.10 -20.58
CA ARG A 465 -18.23 -31.53 -19.25
C ARG A 465 -18.21 -30.39 -18.21
N ARG A 466 -17.28 -29.46 -18.38
CA ARG A 466 -17.01 -28.44 -17.35
C ARG A 466 -17.82 -27.17 -17.55
N TYR A 467 -18.07 -26.77 -18.80
CA TYR A 467 -18.67 -25.49 -19.14
C TYR A 467 -20.04 -25.64 -19.74
N THR A 468 -21.08 -25.43 -18.93
CA THR A 468 -22.50 -25.45 -19.39
C THR A 468 -22.81 -24.20 -20.22
N GLY A 469 -23.61 -24.36 -21.30
CA GLY A 469 -23.99 -23.25 -22.19
C GLY A 469 -22.98 -22.93 -23.30
N ILE A 470 -21.86 -23.63 -23.40
CA ILE A 470 -20.74 -23.42 -24.31
C ILE A 470 -21.11 -23.40 -25.81
N PHE A 471 -22.30 -23.89 -26.19
CA PHE A 471 -22.85 -23.85 -27.55
C PHE A 471 -23.78 -22.67 -27.82
N GLN A 472 -24.22 -21.96 -26.77
CA GLN A 472 -25.23 -20.90 -26.87
C GLN A 472 -24.64 -19.52 -26.66
N GLU A 473 -23.68 -19.41 -25.72
CA GLU A 473 -23.06 -18.15 -25.35
C GLU A 473 -21.56 -18.33 -25.03
N PHE A 474 -20.81 -17.22 -24.99
CA PHE A 474 -19.42 -17.25 -24.57
C PHE A 474 -19.32 -17.64 -23.08
N VAL A 475 -18.64 -18.75 -22.81
CA VAL A 475 -18.31 -19.15 -21.45
C VAL A 475 -16.89 -18.69 -21.09
N TYR A 476 -16.71 -18.30 -19.85
CA TYR A 476 -15.38 -17.98 -19.32
C TYR A 476 -14.62 -19.28 -19.03
N ILE A 477 -13.41 -19.40 -19.55
CA ILE A 477 -12.53 -20.55 -19.35
C ILE A 477 -11.21 -20.14 -18.69
N SER A 478 -10.55 -21.11 -18.04
CA SER A 478 -9.21 -20.96 -17.48
C SER A 478 -8.30 -22.02 -18.12
N GLU A 479 -7.30 -21.58 -18.86
CA GLU A 479 -6.31 -22.47 -19.47
C GLU A 479 -5.49 -23.22 -18.42
N ASP A 480 -5.27 -22.60 -17.26
CA ASP A 480 -4.59 -23.21 -16.11
C ASP A 480 -5.41 -24.39 -15.56
N ASP A 481 -6.73 -24.21 -15.34
CA ASP A 481 -7.62 -25.28 -14.89
C ASP A 481 -7.70 -26.42 -15.93
N ILE A 482 -7.75 -26.06 -17.21
CA ILE A 482 -7.75 -27.03 -18.31
C ILE A 482 -6.44 -27.82 -18.33
N SER A 483 -5.30 -27.15 -18.16
CA SER A 483 -3.99 -27.76 -18.11
C SER A 483 -3.86 -28.77 -16.98
N ILE A 484 -4.29 -28.38 -15.77
CA ILE A 484 -4.27 -29.24 -14.59
C ILE A 484 -5.15 -30.48 -14.80
N ALA A 485 -6.35 -30.29 -15.35
CA ALA A 485 -7.32 -31.38 -15.52
C ALA A 485 -6.99 -32.35 -16.68
N THR A 486 -6.32 -31.85 -17.73
CA THR A 486 -6.01 -32.65 -18.92
C THR A 486 -4.58 -33.16 -18.95
N GLY A 487 -3.69 -32.64 -18.08
CA GLY A 487 -2.25 -32.92 -18.10
C GLY A 487 -1.50 -32.30 -19.28
N ILE A 488 -2.13 -31.41 -20.05
CA ILE A 488 -1.54 -30.73 -21.19
C ILE A 488 -0.91 -29.41 -20.70
N PRO A 489 0.35 -29.09 -21.05
CA PRO A 489 0.96 -27.82 -20.70
C PRO A 489 0.11 -26.62 -21.14
N VAL A 490 0.02 -25.56 -20.34
CA VAL A 490 -0.83 -24.37 -20.62
C VAL A 490 -0.58 -23.79 -22.01
N ARG A 491 0.68 -23.71 -22.44
CA ARG A 491 1.05 -23.24 -23.78
C ARG A 491 0.41 -24.08 -24.88
N ASP A 492 0.46 -25.40 -24.74
CA ASP A 492 -0.11 -26.34 -25.72
C ASP A 492 -1.65 -26.28 -25.70
N VAL A 493 -2.27 -26.01 -24.54
CA VAL A 493 -3.73 -25.76 -24.44
C VAL A 493 -4.07 -24.52 -25.26
N CYS A 494 -3.36 -23.40 -25.08
CA CYS A 494 -3.59 -22.17 -25.83
C CYS A 494 -3.41 -22.39 -27.34
N ASP A 495 -2.32 -23.03 -27.76
CA ASP A 495 -2.04 -23.31 -29.19
C ASP A 495 -3.14 -24.17 -29.82
N LYS A 496 -3.64 -25.19 -29.10
CA LYS A 496 -4.76 -26.02 -29.57
C LYS A 496 -6.08 -25.25 -29.68
N LEU A 497 -6.39 -24.39 -28.70
CA LEU A 497 -7.57 -23.53 -28.72
C LEU A 497 -7.52 -22.53 -29.90
N ILE A 498 -6.34 -21.97 -30.17
CA ILE A 498 -6.12 -21.07 -31.32
C ILE A 498 -6.33 -21.85 -32.64
N ALA A 499 -5.75 -23.04 -32.77
CA ALA A 499 -5.91 -23.89 -33.97
C ALA A 499 -7.38 -24.26 -34.22
N LEU A 500 -8.13 -24.64 -33.18
CA LEU A 500 -9.57 -24.91 -33.27
C LEU A 500 -10.37 -23.65 -33.63
N SER A 501 -9.94 -22.49 -33.18
CA SER A 501 -10.58 -21.21 -33.53
C SER A 501 -10.33 -20.84 -35.00
N GLN A 502 -9.11 -21.05 -35.49
CA GLN A 502 -8.75 -20.86 -36.91
C GLN A 502 -9.51 -21.84 -37.83
N ALA A 503 -9.75 -23.05 -37.34
CA ALA A 503 -10.57 -24.05 -38.05
C ALA A 503 -12.08 -23.77 -37.96
N HIS A 504 -12.52 -22.66 -37.39
CA HIS A 504 -13.93 -22.30 -37.20
C HIS A 504 -14.76 -23.33 -36.40
N VAL A 505 -14.11 -24.16 -35.59
CA VAL A 505 -14.77 -25.12 -34.68
C VAL A 505 -15.28 -24.41 -33.43
N ILE A 506 -14.47 -23.49 -32.91
CA ILE A 506 -14.78 -22.66 -31.75
C ILE A 506 -14.52 -21.20 -32.08
N ARG A 507 -15.10 -20.29 -31.28
CA ARG A 507 -14.61 -18.92 -31.13
C ARG A 507 -13.88 -18.84 -29.81
N TYR A 508 -12.58 -18.69 -29.86
CA TYR A 508 -11.73 -18.54 -28.68
C TYR A 508 -11.17 -17.14 -28.62
N ILE A 509 -11.44 -16.47 -27.53
CA ILE A 509 -10.87 -15.16 -27.19
C ILE A 509 -9.90 -15.41 -26.04
N PRO A 510 -8.58 -15.49 -26.31
CA PRO A 510 -7.58 -15.75 -25.30
C PRO A 510 -7.51 -14.58 -24.30
N ARG A 511 -7.12 -14.88 -23.08
CA ARG A 511 -6.70 -13.90 -22.08
C ARG A 511 -5.59 -13.05 -22.68
N LYS A 512 -5.91 -11.82 -23.03
CA LYS A 512 -4.94 -10.84 -23.49
C LYS A 512 -4.69 -9.85 -22.35
N ARG A 513 -3.45 -9.63 -22.00
CA ARG A 513 -3.00 -8.54 -21.12
C ARG A 513 -2.87 -7.25 -21.92
N ILE A 514 -3.87 -6.91 -22.69
CA ILE A 514 -3.88 -5.70 -23.50
C ILE A 514 -4.89 -4.75 -22.87
N PRO A 515 -4.49 -3.55 -22.46
CA PRO A 515 -5.39 -2.51 -21.99
C PRO A 515 -6.48 -2.19 -23.02
N PHE A 516 -7.64 -1.78 -22.53
CA PHE A 516 -8.74 -1.29 -23.36
C PHE A 516 -8.95 0.20 -23.11
N LEU A 517 -9.30 0.90 -24.18
CA LEU A 517 -9.67 2.30 -24.14
C LEU A 517 -11.06 2.49 -24.74
N THR A 518 -11.92 3.19 -24.01
CA THR A 518 -13.30 3.51 -24.44
C THR A 518 -13.47 5.02 -24.40
N LEU A 519 -13.86 5.65 -25.51
CA LEU A 519 -14.25 7.05 -25.46
C LEU A 519 -15.62 7.19 -24.80
N THR A 520 -15.72 8.08 -23.81
CA THR A 520 -16.97 8.40 -23.09
C THR A 520 -17.77 9.50 -23.77
N ARG A 521 -17.14 10.20 -24.72
CA ARG A 521 -17.74 11.26 -25.54
C ARG A 521 -17.38 11.04 -27.00
N PRO A 522 -18.12 11.65 -27.97
CA PRO A 522 -17.68 11.69 -29.37
C PRO A 522 -16.29 12.34 -29.48
N ARG A 523 -15.47 11.88 -30.42
CA ARG A 523 -14.16 12.48 -30.66
C ARG A 523 -14.28 13.96 -30.97
N MET A 524 -13.47 14.76 -30.31
CA MET A 524 -13.26 16.19 -30.54
C MET A 524 -11.83 16.41 -31.05
N GLU A 525 -11.51 17.59 -31.56
CA GLU A 525 -10.12 17.98 -31.76
C GLU A 525 -9.44 18.21 -30.39
N GLY A 526 -8.18 17.86 -30.26
CA GLY A 526 -7.43 17.99 -29.00
C GLY A 526 -7.44 19.41 -28.44
N LYS A 527 -7.39 20.41 -29.30
CA LYS A 527 -7.46 21.86 -28.90
C LYS A 527 -8.77 22.20 -28.18
N ASP A 528 -9.87 21.49 -28.46
CA ASP A 528 -11.19 21.74 -27.87
C ASP A 528 -11.41 20.99 -26.56
N ILE A 529 -10.44 20.17 -26.14
CA ILE A 529 -10.47 19.47 -24.87
C ILE A 529 -10.23 20.46 -23.73
N VAL A 530 -11.19 20.51 -22.82
CA VAL A 530 -11.11 21.31 -21.60
C VAL A 530 -10.80 20.39 -20.41
N ILE A 531 -9.62 20.54 -19.82
CA ILE A 531 -9.25 19.85 -18.59
C ILE A 531 -9.71 20.71 -17.40
N PRO A 532 -10.69 20.23 -16.59
CA PRO A 532 -11.24 21.01 -15.49
C PRO A 532 -10.18 21.41 -14.45
N LYS A 533 -10.34 22.57 -13.81
CA LYS A 533 -9.41 23.06 -12.77
C LYS A 533 -9.22 22.07 -11.62
N HIS A 534 -10.29 21.42 -11.18
CA HIS A 534 -10.23 20.43 -10.10
C HIS A 534 -9.47 19.15 -10.49
N VAL A 535 -9.35 18.86 -11.81
CA VAL A 535 -8.59 17.70 -12.31
C VAL A 535 -7.11 18.04 -12.47
N TYR A 536 -6.76 19.23 -12.90
CA TYR A 536 -5.37 19.58 -13.19
C TYR A 536 -4.77 20.55 -12.17
N GLU A 537 -5.18 21.84 -12.13
CA GLU A 537 -4.52 22.87 -11.33
C GLU A 537 -4.59 22.60 -9.83
N GLU A 538 -5.76 22.22 -9.33
CA GLU A 538 -5.91 21.94 -7.89
C GLU A 538 -5.15 20.68 -7.47
N ARG A 539 -5.13 19.65 -8.32
CA ARG A 539 -4.35 18.45 -8.06
C ARG A 539 -2.85 18.68 -8.15
N LEU A 540 -2.42 19.46 -9.14
CA LEU A 540 -1.03 19.89 -9.28
C LEU A 540 -0.57 20.63 -8.03
N ALA A 541 -1.36 21.62 -7.56
CA ALA A 541 -1.03 22.37 -6.34
C ALA A 541 -0.90 21.48 -5.12
N ARG A 542 -1.84 20.53 -4.94
CA ARG A 542 -1.80 19.57 -3.84
C ARG A 542 -0.58 18.64 -3.91
N TYR A 543 -0.30 18.11 -5.10
CA TYR A 543 0.87 17.25 -5.31
C TYR A 543 2.17 18.01 -5.05
N GLN A 544 2.25 19.28 -5.50
CA GLN A 544 3.37 20.18 -5.22
C GLN A 544 3.56 20.39 -3.71
N THR A 545 2.48 20.63 -2.97
CA THR A 545 2.54 20.79 -1.51
C THR A 545 3.10 19.55 -0.83
N ARG A 546 2.63 18.34 -1.22
CA ARG A 546 3.15 17.07 -0.67
C ARG A 546 4.63 16.87 -0.98
N ILE A 547 5.04 17.11 -2.22
CA ILE A 547 6.45 17.03 -2.64
C ILE A 547 7.30 18.01 -1.84
N ASN A 548 6.84 19.25 -1.68
CA ASN A 548 7.56 20.25 -0.89
C ASN A 548 7.71 19.82 0.57
N SER A 549 6.67 19.27 1.18
CA SER A 549 6.74 18.76 2.56
C SER A 549 7.80 17.65 2.73
N VAL A 550 7.96 16.77 1.72
CA VAL A 550 9.04 15.76 1.74
C VAL A 550 10.41 16.42 1.58
N ILE A 551 10.54 17.41 0.68
CA ILE A 551 11.79 18.16 0.48
C ILE A 551 12.17 18.90 1.76
N ASP A 552 11.22 19.57 2.40
CA ASP A 552 11.45 20.29 3.66
C ASP A 552 11.86 19.32 4.79
N TYR A 553 11.19 18.16 4.89
CA TYR A 553 11.55 17.12 5.86
C TYR A 553 12.98 16.59 5.66
N ILE A 554 13.40 16.37 4.40
CA ILE A 554 14.75 15.89 4.09
C ILE A 554 15.81 16.96 4.38
N ASN A 555 15.54 18.21 4.05
CA ASN A 555 16.51 19.31 4.19
C ASN A 555 16.57 19.93 5.59
N ASP A 556 15.62 19.63 6.47
CA ASP A 556 15.63 20.14 7.83
C ASP A 556 16.56 19.31 8.73
N ASN A 557 17.68 19.90 9.11
CA ASN A 557 18.69 19.29 10.00
C ASN A 557 18.63 19.84 11.43
N THR A 558 17.58 20.58 11.80
CA THR A 558 17.48 21.28 13.08
C THR A 558 16.32 20.81 13.94
N HIS A 559 15.16 20.55 13.35
CA HIS A 559 13.98 20.14 14.08
C HIS A 559 13.88 18.63 14.25
N CYS A 560 13.27 18.20 15.34
CA CYS A 560 13.00 16.78 15.60
C CYS A 560 12.18 16.14 14.47
N ARG A 561 12.63 15.02 13.90
CA ARG A 561 11.95 14.30 12.80
C ARG A 561 10.52 13.91 13.17
N THR A 562 10.32 13.42 14.39
CA THR A 562 8.98 13.09 14.88
C THR A 562 8.08 14.32 14.93
N SER A 563 8.61 15.46 15.42
CA SER A 563 7.84 16.70 15.47
C SER A 563 7.43 17.18 14.07
N LEU A 564 8.32 17.10 13.09
CA LEU A 564 8.02 17.45 11.69
C LEU A 564 6.91 16.56 11.10
N LEU A 565 6.99 15.23 11.31
CA LEU A 565 5.96 14.30 10.86
C LEU A 565 4.61 14.55 11.52
N LEU A 566 4.59 14.77 12.84
CA LEU A 566 3.37 15.02 13.59
C LEU A 566 2.73 16.36 13.21
N ALA A 567 3.54 17.40 13.00
CA ALA A 567 3.08 18.70 12.54
C ALA A 567 2.39 18.62 11.17
N TYR A 568 2.90 17.78 10.26
CA TYR A 568 2.29 17.51 8.98
C TYR A 568 0.86 16.93 9.10
N PHE A 569 0.63 16.06 10.10
CA PHE A 569 -0.69 15.50 10.40
C PHE A 569 -1.57 16.41 11.30
N GLY A 570 -1.12 17.64 11.55
CA GLY A 570 -1.84 18.62 12.37
C GLY A 570 -1.76 18.33 13.87
N GLU A 571 -0.81 17.51 14.32
CA GLU A 571 -0.56 17.22 15.73
C GLU A 571 0.62 18.04 16.24
N ARG A 572 0.45 18.72 17.38
CA ARG A 572 1.53 19.43 18.06
C ARG A 572 2.27 18.46 18.97
N TYR A 573 3.57 18.34 18.76
CA TYR A 573 4.43 17.54 19.61
C TYR A 573 5.29 18.48 20.48
N PRO A 574 5.10 18.51 21.80
CA PRO A 574 5.86 19.40 22.67
C PRO A 574 7.26 18.82 22.90
N GLY A 575 8.27 19.41 22.27
CA GLY A 575 9.69 19.11 22.55
C GLY A 575 10.36 18.18 21.55
N HIS A 576 11.33 17.42 22.01
CA HIS A 576 12.18 16.53 21.24
C HIS A 576 11.83 15.07 21.51
N CYS A 577 11.84 14.20 20.49
CA CYS A 577 11.56 12.77 20.67
C CYS A 577 12.74 12.04 21.35
N CYS A 578 13.92 12.63 21.39
CA CYS A 578 15.18 12.05 21.87
C CYS A 578 15.53 10.70 21.17
N ASN A 579 14.89 10.41 20.03
CA ASN A 579 15.04 9.16 19.30
C ASN A 579 14.92 9.41 17.77
N CYS A 580 15.69 10.36 17.24
CA CYS A 580 15.88 10.60 15.80
C CYS A 580 17.27 11.18 15.56
N ASP A 581 17.73 11.17 14.31
CA ASP A 581 19.04 11.70 13.92
C ASP A 581 19.29 13.14 14.43
N ASN A 582 18.35 14.05 14.17
CA ASN A 582 18.49 15.45 14.61
C ASN A 582 18.52 15.59 16.14
N CYS A 583 17.74 14.80 16.88
CA CYS A 583 17.80 14.82 18.35
C CYS A 583 19.11 14.23 18.88
N HIS A 584 19.63 13.18 18.25
CA HIS A 584 20.91 12.59 18.62
C HIS A 584 22.09 13.51 18.28
N ALA A 585 21.99 14.30 17.22
CA ALA A 585 23.00 15.30 16.88
C ALA A 585 23.10 16.41 17.93
N VAL A 586 21.97 16.81 18.55
CA VAL A 586 21.93 17.86 19.60
C VAL A 586 22.25 17.28 20.97
N ASN A 587 21.70 16.09 21.30
CA ASN A 587 21.90 15.40 22.57
C ASN A 587 22.23 13.94 22.30
N PRO A 588 23.46 13.60 21.95
CA PRO A 588 23.82 12.21 21.69
C PRO A 588 23.56 11.37 22.97
N PRO A 589 23.07 10.11 22.79
CA PRO A 589 22.87 9.24 23.94
C PRO A 589 24.19 9.09 24.71
N ALA A 590 24.12 9.17 26.03
CA ALA A 590 25.29 8.99 26.85
C ALA A 590 25.93 7.63 26.55
N LEU A 591 27.13 7.65 26.00
CA LEU A 591 27.91 6.43 25.76
C LEU A 591 28.18 5.75 27.11
N PRO A 592 28.02 4.40 27.19
CA PRO A 592 28.52 3.67 28.35
C PRO A 592 29.99 4.03 28.57
N LYS A 593 30.36 4.31 29.83
CA LYS A 593 31.71 4.74 30.15
C LYS A 593 32.79 3.80 29.62
N ASP A 594 32.55 2.50 29.73
CA ASP A 594 33.49 1.49 29.22
C ASP A 594 33.67 1.55 27.67
N THR A 595 32.58 1.86 26.94
CA THR A 595 32.65 2.03 25.48
C THR A 595 33.38 3.33 25.11
N TYR A 596 33.10 4.43 25.83
CA TYR A 596 33.79 5.70 25.65
C TYR A 596 35.29 5.54 25.89
N ASP A 597 35.69 4.95 27.02
CA ASP A 597 37.09 4.72 27.40
C ASP A 597 37.81 3.81 26.37
N SER A 598 37.11 2.81 25.84
CA SER A 598 37.67 1.91 24.82
C SER A 598 37.93 2.63 23.48
N ILE A 599 36.99 3.45 23.03
CA ILE A 599 37.15 4.24 21.78
C ILE A 599 38.27 5.25 21.96
N CYS A 600 38.36 5.94 23.12
CA CYS A 600 39.46 6.86 23.42
C CYS A 600 40.82 6.16 23.38
N ALA A 601 40.91 4.96 23.96
CA ALA A 601 42.16 4.20 23.98
C ALA A 601 42.58 3.78 22.55
N ASP A 602 41.66 3.31 21.73
CA ASP A 602 41.93 2.92 20.35
C ASP A 602 42.32 4.11 19.47
N LEU A 603 41.65 5.27 19.62
CA LEU A 603 42.02 6.51 18.93
C LEU A 603 43.42 6.97 19.30
N ARG A 604 43.76 7.00 20.63
CA ARG A 604 45.10 7.35 21.07
C ARG A 604 46.16 6.39 20.57
N CYS A 605 45.86 5.09 20.58
CA CYS A 605 46.79 4.06 20.08
C CYS A 605 47.05 4.23 18.56
N GLN A 606 46.01 4.41 17.78
CA GLN A 606 46.16 4.51 16.32
C GLN A 606 46.76 5.85 15.88
N LEU A 607 46.52 6.94 16.59
CA LEU A 607 47.08 8.27 16.29
C LEU A 607 48.43 8.51 16.91
N SER A 608 48.94 7.64 17.80
CA SER A 608 50.28 7.71 18.35
C SER A 608 51.39 7.59 17.29
N SER A 609 51.09 6.96 16.13
CA SER A 609 51.99 6.82 15.01
C SER A 609 52.00 8.01 14.04
N GLY A 610 51.24 9.06 14.30
CA GLY A 610 51.12 10.27 13.49
C GLY A 610 49.70 10.56 13.00
N PRO A 611 49.48 11.68 12.30
CA PRO A 611 48.18 12.08 11.79
C PRO A 611 47.61 11.08 10.78
N LYS A 612 46.30 10.70 10.91
CA LYS A 612 45.60 9.78 10.02
C LYS A 612 44.31 10.37 9.51
N PHE A 613 43.88 9.90 8.33
CA PHE A 613 42.50 10.13 7.86
C PHE A 613 41.52 9.21 8.57
N GLY A 614 40.26 9.65 8.71
CA GLY A 614 39.23 8.86 9.35
C GLY A 614 39.07 7.44 8.78
N TYR A 615 39.17 7.29 7.46
CA TYR A 615 39.10 5.99 6.76
C TYR A 615 40.33 5.08 6.95
N GLU A 616 41.44 5.59 7.45
CA GLU A 616 42.66 4.81 7.77
C GLU A 616 42.60 4.21 9.18
N MET A 617 41.60 4.58 9.98
CA MET A 617 41.47 4.12 11.33
C MET A 617 40.55 2.89 11.40
N HIS A 618 41.02 1.83 12.04
CA HIS A 618 40.26 0.60 12.23
C HIS A 618 39.38 0.74 13.49
N LEU A 619 38.17 1.31 13.33
CA LEU A 619 37.19 1.54 14.40
C LEU A 619 35.83 0.88 14.10
N ALA A 620 35.80 -0.03 13.10
CA ALA A 620 34.56 -0.68 12.62
C ALA A 620 33.87 -1.56 13.70
N GLN A 621 34.54 -1.87 14.81
CA GLN A 621 33.95 -2.57 15.95
C GLN A 621 33.03 -1.69 16.80
N TYR A 622 33.05 -0.37 16.61
CA TYR A 622 32.22 0.58 17.33
C TYR A 622 31.14 1.18 16.40
N PRO A 623 29.99 1.56 16.96
CA PRO A 623 28.99 2.31 16.20
C PRO A 623 29.59 3.62 15.67
N PRO A 624 29.38 3.97 14.38
CA PRO A 624 29.94 5.19 13.79
C PRO A 624 29.61 6.46 14.59
N ASP A 625 28.36 6.59 15.04
CA ASP A 625 27.90 7.74 15.84
C ASP A 625 28.62 7.85 17.19
N ALA A 626 28.99 6.71 17.79
CA ALA A 626 29.76 6.67 19.01
C ALA A 626 31.20 7.16 18.79
N VAL A 627 31.82 6.74 17.69
CA VAL A 627 33.17 7.16 17.32
C VAL A 627 33.20 8.67 17.02
N GLU A 628 32.24 9.16 16.24
CA GLU A 628 32.12 10.59 15.91
C GLU A 628 31.91 11.44 17.16
N HIS A 629 31.07 10.98 18.10
CA HIS A 629 30.84 11.63 19.38
C HIS A 629 32.12 11.73 20.23
N VAL A 630 32.90 10.65 20.32
CA VAL A 630 34.16 10.64 21.08
C VAL A 630 35.19 11.53 20.40
N ILE A 631 35.33 11.50 19.08
CA ILE A 631 36.24 12.39 18.32
C ILE A 631 35.90 13.86 18.61
N ARG A 632 34.62 14.21 18.62
CA ARG A 632 34.17 15.57 18.91
C ARG A 632 34.54 15.99 20.31
N ILE A 633 34.26 15.18 21.34
CA ILE A 633 34.62 15.49 22.73
C ILE A 633 36.12 15.65 22.88
N MET A 634 36.90 14.69 22.37
CA MET A 634 38.38 14.78 22.45
C MET A 634 38.95 16.00 21.70
N THR A 635 38.24 16.48 20.66
CA THR A 635 38.59 17.70 19.91
C THR A 635 38.22 18.95 20.72
N GLU A 636 37.04 18.98 21.35
CA GLU A 636 36.56 20.05 22.24
C GLU A 636 37.45 20.16 23.49
N ASP A 637 37.87 19.03 24.04
CA ASP A 637 38.82 18.95 25.17
C ASP A 637 40.25 19.30 24.75
N GLY A 638 40.49 19.46 23.44
CA GLY A 638 41.79 19.83 22.89
C GLY A 638 42.84 18.71 22.93
N GLU A 639 42.42 17.45 23.10
CA GLU A 639 43.30 16.27 23.00
C GLU A 639 43.57 15.92 21.54
N LEU A 640 42.56 16.07 20.69
CA LEU A 640 42.66 15.89 19.23
C LEU A 640 42.69 17.24 18.52
N LEU A 641 43.44 17.30 17.45
CA LEU A 641 43.45 18.42 16.51
C LEU A 641 43.03 17.93 15.15
N GLN A 642 42.11 18.65 14.54
CA GLN A 642 41.64 18.35 13.18
C GLN A 642 42.30 19.33 12.20
N ASP A 643 43.01 18.78 11.23
CA ASP A 643 43.64 19.53 10.11
C ASP A 643 43.08 19.03 8.80
N GLY A 644 42.02 19.69 8.32
CA GLY A 644 41.20 19.25 7.20
C GLY A 644 40.48 17.93 7.54
N LEU A 645 40.79 16.85 6.80
CA LEU A 645 40.21 15.51 7.02
C LEU A 645 41.12 14.60 7.87
N ARG A 646 42.23 15.12 8.38
CA ARG A 646 43.19 14.37 9.22
C ARG A 646 42.98 14.70 10.69
N LEU A 647 43.08 13.66 11.50
CA LEU A 647 43.09 13.76 12.97
C LEU A 647 44.49 13.52 13.50
N LYS A 648 44.93 14.28 14.51
CA LYS A 648 46.21 14.08 15.20
C LYS A 648 46.04 14.32 16.70
N LEU A 649 46.85 13.67 17.53
CA LEU A 649 46.93 13.96 18.94
C LEU A 649 47.69 15.29 19.17
N LYS A 650 47.26 16.05 20.15
CA LYS A 650 47.95 17.27 20.58
C LYS A 650 49.25 16.87 21.29
N GLY A 651 50.38 17.09 20.63
CA GLY A 651 51.71 16.77 21.17
C GLY A 651 52.45 15.64 20.39
N CYS A 652 51.82 15.11 19.34
CA CYS A 652 52.50 14.21 18.38
C CYS A 652 52.76 14.92 17.04
#